data_8b5ebb2dcdb8fb7a920e1864f364bbc2
#
_entry.id   8b5ebb2dcdb8fb7a920e1864f364bbc2
#
_cell.length_a   1.000
_cell.length_b   1.000
_cell.length_c   1.000
_cell.angle_alpha   90.00
_cell.angle_beta   90.00
_cell.angle_gamma   90.00
#
_symmetry.space_group_name_H-M   'P 1'
#
loop_
_entity.id
_entity.type
_entity.pdbx_description
1 polymer ?
#
loop_
_entity_poly.entity_id
_entity_poly.type
_entity_poly.pdbx_seq_one_letter_code
_entity_poly.pdbx_strand_id
1 'polypeptide(L)'
;MKIKYFLYLLLFVVFAISCTTDGDPLTEGNGPNQGGGIEEPSQPTEPAYIKFNGNYVVADYNGGKRSVMVDAAVGYKWDIISSGEEWFSAERADNTLVVTFSESTDKLERRGTIRVAVGSGENFATASINVLQIGTDTEELIYEVETTEPSQRVIAAPILTYQNGGKMTVDFGDGSEVGTYEGQRVYKEYAEPGVYTIIISGEDIHNLEFSDGNHVCPELKNIYSWGKMGYKNAANMCKGCINLESIPADVAGSFENVGSFVAAFLGCEKLKEIPEGLFQHAKEAKKFSNCFRYTASISQIPENLFANNPLAEEMYHAFYGTGTDFKITDESLKINSGNYLNSYPAKLEKSISSGNLRSVPEGLFANCPNITRFEYIFAGTAITAIPEKIFAANSAAENFEGVFDACVNLQEIPAKLMEKATSALNIKYMFAGCTSLTEIPVAMFENCTEVTNLEALFYLSSGIKSVKRGVFKGLSKVKTVGSVFQGCSSLTDIESGVFEGLTAAKSFPYCFADCTSLRSVPAGLLAGMSAAYEFESMFARSALESVPAELFDEVRDYDLANYSYLFSECKNLKTVPATLFDHVTDTASDGFNCMFYESGVETIPAGLFASCTKVPSTAFETTFMGCPELTTIEGSIFPETTSVTSMKGLFYDCPKLESIPADLFKPFGTAKLKFSQTFQNCTSLKTLPEELFAHNTAATHFTGTFTGCTGLESVPENLLASCANLAYVNKMFYGCTALKTVPEKLFAGNPKIQTFEETFSGCTALETIPEKLFSAIGTTTTSVTFAKCFYGCSALTSLPAGLFDTVRRISYINSCFEGCTSLTGESPYTVIGEEKIHLYERVQGEDFPRIPSNRTAHAGCFSGCIGLSDYATMPDEWKTIQ
;
A
#
# COMPACT_ATOMS: atom_id res chain seq x y z
N MET A 1 -10.44 22.88 -0.13
CA MET A 1 -10.37 23.38 1.25
C MET A 1 -8.90 23.56 1.60
N LYS A 2 -8.45 24.81 1.70
CA LYS A 2 -7.02 25.16 1.88
C LYS A 2 -6.68 25.05 3.36
N ILE A 3 -5.64 24.35 3.72
CA ILE A 3 -5.00 24.43 5.03
C ILE A 3 -3.54 24.82 4.83
N LYS A 4 -3.15 25.86 5.59
CA LYS A 4 -1.91 26.60 5.53
C LYS A 4 -0.72 25.78 6.06
N TYR A 5 0.38 25.88 5.34
CA TYR A 5 1.71 25.49 5.82
C TYR A 5 2.26 26.57 6.73
N PHE A 6 2.83 26.17 7.87
CA PHE A 6 3.73 27.00 8.68
C PHE A 6 5.16 26.46 8.51
N LEU A 7 6.02 27.37 8.07
CA LEU A 7 7.44 27.17 7.82
C LEU A 7 8.18 27.33 9.16
N TYR A 8 9.05 26.38 9.52
CA TYR A 8 10.16 26.62 10.44
C TYR A 8 11.47 26.39 9.71
N LEU A 9 12.19 27.51 9.58
CA LEU A 9 13.53 27.59 9.03
C LEU A 9 14.51 27.38 10.19
N LEU A 10 15.39 26.38 10.14
CA LEU A 10 16.59 26.31 10.97
C LEU A 10 17.81 26.29 10.07
N LEU A 11 18.63 27.33 10.22
CA LEU A 11 19.91 27.51 9.56
C LEU A 11 20.88 26.45 10.07
N PHE A 12 21.48 25.68 9.16
CA PHE A 12 22.77 25.03 9.39
C PHE A 12 23.82 25.70 8.51
N VAL A 13 24.82 26.29 9.16
CA VAL A 13 26.02 26.81 8.53
C VAL A 13 26.95 25.64 8.24
N VAL A 14 27.19 25.38 6.95
CA VAL A 14 28.21 24.40 6.51
C VAL A 14 29.45 25.19 6.13
N PHE A 15 30.56 24.97 6.83
CA PHE A 15 31.87 25.37 6.37
C PHE A 15 32.41 24.34 5.36
N ALA A 16 32.46 24.73 4.10
CA ALA A 16 33.16 24.00 3.07
C ALA A 16 34.57 24.59 2.94
N ILE A 17 35.60 23.78 3.17
CA ILE A 17 36.97 24.10 2.81
C ILE A 17 37.21 23.53 1.41
N SER A 18 37.41 24.43 0.45
CA SER A 18 37.83 24.12 -0.91
C SER A 18 39.34 24.29 -1.01
N CYS A 19 40.06 23.25 -1.39
CA CYS A 19 41.41 23.33 -1.90
C CYS A 19 41.39 23.62 -3.40
N THR A 20 42.04 24.68 -3.84
CA THR A 20 42.53 24.80 -5.22
C THR A 20 43.99 25.28 -5.20
N THR A 21 44.80 24.50 -5.85
CA THR A 21 46.18 24.80 -6.24
C THR A 21 46.18 25.75 -7.44
N ASP A 22 47.10 26.71 -7.47
CA ASP A 22 48.12 26.97 -8.51
C ASP A 22 48.58 28.41 -8.58
N GLY A 23 49.90 28.57 -8.66
CA GLY A 23 50.57 29.44 -9.61
C GLY A 23 51.19 30.76 -9.10
N ASP A 24 52.47 30.72 -8.85
CA ASP A 24 53.50 31.73 -8.81
C ASP A 24 53.45 32.86 -9.90
N PRO A 25 54.30 33.95 -9.93
CA PRO A 25 55.40 34.32 -9.08
C PRO A 25 55.66 35.86 -8.85
N LEU A 26 56.57 36.12 -7.90
CA LEU A 26 57.61 37.22 -7.88
C LEU A 26 57.21 38.72 -7.87
N THR A 27 57.59 39.46 -6.81
CA THR A 27 58.54 40.58 -6.92
C THR A 27 59.12 40.96 -5.54
N GLU A 28 60.45 41.34 -5.60
CA GLU A 28 61.33 41.73 -4.54
C GLU A 28 60.96 43.08 -3.89
N GLY A 29 61.41 43.25 -2.61
CA GLY A 29 61.38 44.55 -1.95
C GLY A 29 62.08 44.53 -0.58
N ASN A 30 63.34 44.93 -0.53
CA ASN A 30 64.24 45.07 0.57
C ASN A 30 63.78 45.63 1.92
N GLY A 31 64.24 45.05 2.98
CA GLY A 31 64.80 45.29 4.31
C GLY A 31 64.52 46.60 5.09
N PRO A 32 64.96 46.77 6.33
CA PRO A 32 65.93 45.96 7.10
C PRO A 32 65.48 45.65 8.55
N ASN A 33 66.04 44.63 9.08
CA ASN A 33 66.62 44.37 10.42
C ASN A 33 66.02 45.14 11.64
N GLN A 34 65.40 44.43 12.57
CA GLN A 34 65.66 44.56 14.01
C GLN A 34 65.35 43.25 14.74
N GLY A 35 66.31 42.87 15.58
CA GLY A 35 66.31 41.64 16.36
C GLY A 35 65.16 41.56 17.33
N GLY A 36 64.54 40.40 17.36
CA GLY A 36 63.56 40.02 18.36
C GLY A 36 63.89 38.63 18.82
N GLY A 37 64.04 38.46 20.05
CA GLY A 37 64.47 37.25 20.72
C GLY A 37 63.57 36.06 20.39
N ILE A 38 64.13 34.89 20.44
CA ILE A 38 63.48 33.63 20.47
C ILE A 38 62.59 33.66 21.71
N GLU A 39 61.31 33.94 21.54
CA GLU A 39 60.30 33.62 22.57
C GLU A 39 60.26 32.09 22.72
N GLU A 40 60.77 31.65 23.89
CA GLU A 40 60.50 30.32 24.38
C GLU A 40 58.94 30.14 24.35
N PRO A 41 58.40 28.99 23.84
CA PRO A 41 56.97 28.76 23.84
C PRO A 41 56.44 28.92 25.27
N SER A 42 55.57 29.87 25.50
CA SER A 42 54.90 30.13 26.80
C SER A 42 54.45 28.80 27.40
N GLN A 43 54.83 28.52 28.61
CA GLN A 43 54.36 27.33 29.36
C GLN A 43 52.86 27.35 29.34
N PRO A 44 52.21 26.19 29.13
CA PRO A 44 50.74 26.07 29.22
C PRO A 44 50.21 26.63 30.55
N THR A 45 49.20 27.45 30.48
CA THR A 45 48.62 28.16 31.65
C THR A 45 47.63 27.30 32.44
N GLU A 46 47.26 26.15 31.91
CA GLU A 46 46.31 25.23 32.51
C GLU A 46 47.03 24.07 33.26
N PRO A 47 46.46 23.52 34.31
CA PRO A 47 47.02 22.33 34.93
C PRO A 47 47.11 21.16 33.95
N ALA A 48 48.15 20.36 34.02
CA ALA A 48 48.29 19.16 33.22
C ALA A 48 47.19 18.17 33.61
N TYR A 49 46.48 17.68 32.63
CA TYR A 49 45.53 16.56 32.80
C TYR A 49 45.67 15.59 31.61
N ILE A 50 45.36 14.32 31.86
CA ILE A 50 45.28 13.28 30.81
C ILE A 50 44.25 12.26 31.23
N LYS A 51 43.41 11.87 30.27
CA LYS A 51 42.41 10.82 30.46
C LYS A 51 42.18 10.08 29.16
N PHE A 52 41.60 8.89 29.24
CA PHE A 52 41.16 8.10 28.12
C PHE A 52 39.65 8.24 27.92
N ASN A 53 39.17 8.10 26.70
CA ASN A 53 37.77 8.02 26.39
C ASN A 53 37.24 6.55 26.51
N GLY A 54 37.71 5.85 27.54
CA GLY A 54 37.35 4.45 27.83
C GLY A 54 38.24 3.89 28.92
N ASN A 55 37.88 2.72 29.45
CA ASN A 55 38.60 2.07 30.52
C ASN A 55 39.42 0.84 30.10
N TYR A 56 39.09 0.29 28.91
CA TYR A 56 39.77 -0.86 28.31
C TYR A 56 40.11 -0.63 26.86
N VAL A 57 41.16 -1.29 26.38
CA VAL A 57 41.43 -1.57 24.98
C VAL A 57 41.27 -3.08 24.81
N VAL A 58 40.27 -3.53 24.06
CA VAL A 58 39.91 -4.93 23.94
C VAL A 58 40.22 -5.44 22.54
N ALA A 59 40.80 -6.62 22.44
CA ALA A 59 41.01 -7.38 21.20
C ALA A 59 40.51 -8.82 21.34
N ASP A 60 40.12 -9.41 20.24
CA ASP A 60 39.83 -10.85 20.17
C ASP A 60 41.13 -11.67 20.12
N TYR A 61 41.02 -12.99 20.11
CA TYR A 61 42.17 -13.91 20.05
C TYR A 61 43.03 -13.74 18.78
N ASN A 62 42.48 -13.23 17.67
CA ASN A 62 43.23 -12.98 16.45
C ASN A 62 44.17 -11.77 16.55
N GLY A 63 43.99 -10.94 17.58
CA GLY A 63 44.82 -9.74 17.80
C GLY A 63 44.48 -8.57 16.88
N GLY A 64 45.56 -7.97 16.30
CA GLY A 64 45.43 -6.83 15.41
C GLY A 64 45.53 -5.48 16.12
N LYS A 65 45.19 -4.39 15.45
CA LYS A 65 45.34 -3.03 15.98
C LYS A 65 44.00 -2.51 16.54
N ARG A 66 44.11 -1.83 17.69
CA ARG A 66 43.00 -1.11 18.34
C ARG A 66 43.47 0.30 18.69
N SER A 67 42.58 1.26 18.70
CA SER A 67 42.88 2.66 18.99
C SER A 67 41.93 3.24 20.05
N VAL A 68 42.45 4.05 20.94
CA VAL A 68 41.70 4.79 21.91
C VAL A 68 42.13 6.24 21.91
N MET A 69 41.16 7.16 22.00
CA MET A 69 41.42 8.58 22.12
C MET A 69 42.00 8.94 23.47
N VAL A 70 43.02 9.79 23.45
CA VAL A 70 43.63 10.36 24.65
C VAL A 70 43.30 11.85 24.69
N ASP A 71 42.59 12.27 25.70
CA ASP A 71 42.28 13.65 25.98
C ASP A 71 43.35 14.19 26.97
N ALA A 72 44.17 15.09 26.51
CA ALA A 72 45.26 15.67 27.30
C ALA A 72 45.27 17.20 27.20
N ALA A 73 45.78 17.87 28.26
CA ALA A 73 45.83 19.31 28.34
C ALA A 73 46.51 19.95 27.12
N VAL A 74 45.92 21.01 26.59
CA VAL A 74 46.38 21.71 25.39
C VAL A 74 47.76 22.29 25.63
N GLY A 75 48.64 22.09 24.64
CA GLY A 75 50.04 22.57 24.70
C GLY A 75 51.01 21.59 25.34
N TYR A 76 50.55 20.49 25.89
CA TYR A 76 51.42 19.41 26.38
C TYR A 76 51.50 18.25 25.40
N LYS A 77 52.69 17.60 25.32
CA LYS A 77 52.81 16.29 24.68
C LYS A 77 52.71 15.22 25.75
N TRP A 78 51.85 14.22 25.51
CA TRP A 78 51.79 13.03 26.36
C TRP A 78 52.69 11.92 25.82
N ASP A 79 53.16 11.05 26.67
CA ASP A 79 54.01 9.91 26.32
C ASP A 79 53.58 8.63 27.05
N ILE A 80 53.93 7.49 26.48
CA ILE A 80 53.69 6.18 27.10
C ILE A 80 54.83 5.93 28.07
N ILE A 81 54.51 5.72 29.36
CA ILE A 81 55.48 5.50 30.42
C ILE A 81 55.61 4.03 30.85
N SER A 82 54.63 3.20 30.53
CA SER A 82 54.68 1.74 30.73
C SER A 82 53.67 1.04 29.81
N SER A 83 54.13 0.01 29.10
CA SER A 83 53.32 -0.86 28.24
C SER A 83 53.51 -2.36 28.46
N GLY A 84 54.08 -2.76 29.44
CA GLY A 84 54.39 -3.89 30.28
C GLY A 84 54.39 -5.35 29.80
N GLU A 85 53.89 -5.73 28.64
CA GLU A 85 53.67 -7.14 28.27
C GLU A 85 54.19 -7.47 26.89
N GLU A 86 54.67 -8.72 26.67
CA GLU A 86 55.25 -9.14 25.36
C GLU A 86 54.19 -9.40 24.28
N TRP A 87 52.92 -9.56 24.66
CA TRP A 87 51.85 -9.92 23.74
C TRP A 87 51.10 -8.71 23.15
N PHE A 88 51.42 -7.51 23.56
CA PHE A 88 50.98 -6.30 22.89
C PHE A 88 52.08 -5.20 22.87
N SER A 89 51.96 -4.31 21.91
CA SER A 89 52.79 -3.11 21.83
C SER A 89 51.87 -1.89 21.76
N ALA A 90 52.32 -0.76 22.29
CA ALA A 90 51.61 0.48 22.31
C ALA A 90 52.43 1.58 21.62
N GLU A 91 51.80 2.35 20.76
CA GLU A 91 52.39 3.51 20.10
C GLU A 91 51.49 4.73 20.17
N ARG A 92 52.08 5.90 20.19
CA ARG A 92 51.33 7.16 20.13
C ARG A 92 51.15 7.58 18.68
N ALA A 93 49.93 7.91 18.30
CA ALA A 93 49.60 8.52 17.01
C ALA A 93 48.77 9.79 17.29
N ASP A 94 49.43 10.94 17.33
CA ASP A 94 48.86 12.25 17.73
C ASP A 94 48.14 12.17 19.09
N ASN A 95 46.81 12.32 19.11
CA ASN A 95 45.99 12.21 20.31
C ASN A 95 45.35 10.81 20.47
N THR A 96 45.94 9.80 19.84
CA THR A 96 45.45 8.44 19.87
C THR A 96 46.52 7.48 20.37
N LEU A 97 46.17 6.61 21.29
CA LEU A 97 46.95 5.46 21.70
C LEU A 97 46.56 4.30 20.76
N VAL A 98 47.54 3.79 20.01
CA VAL A 98 47.38 2.63 19.14
C VAL A 98 48.00 1.42 19.81
N VAL A 99 47.23 0.39 20.08
CA VAL A 99 47.69 -0.86 20.68
C VAL A 99 47.63 -1.96 19.63
N THR A 100 48.74 -2.64 19.42
CA THR A 100 48.86 -3.77 18.49
C THR A 100 49.03 -5.05 19.29
N PHE A 101 48.08 -5.97 19.08
CA PHE A 101 48.04 -7.27 19.74
C PHE A 101 48.60 -8.36 18.82
N SER A 102 49.40 -9.27 19.38
CA SER A 102 49.73 -10.52 18.71
C SER A 102 48.53 -11.49 18.76
N GLU A 103 48.48 -12.44 17.80
CA GLU A 103 47.56 -13.56 17.87
C GLU A 103 47.74 -14.33 19.20
N SER A 104 46.64 -14.75 19.80
CA SER A 104 46.66 -15.53 21.05
C SER A 104 46.17 -16.98 20.80
N THR A 105 46.96 -17.91 21.29
CA THR A 105 46.55 -19.31 21.38
C THR A 105 46.09 -19.71 22.79
N ASP A 106 46.07 -18.76 23.72
CA ASP A 106 45.62 -18.99 25.08
C ASP A 106 44.10 -19.27 25.12
N LYS A 107 43.69 -20.13 26.03
CA LYS A 107 42.30 -20.43 26.23
C LYS A 107 41.57 -19.30 26.96
N LEU A 108 42.21 -18.77 28.01
CA LEU A 108 41.68 -17.70 28.82
C LEU A 108 42.17 -16.35 28.31
N GLU A 109 41.52 -15.30 28.75
CA GLU A 109 41.88 -13.93 28.42
C GLU A 109 43.22 -13.53 29.02
N ARG A 110 43.93 -12.61 28.34
CA ARG A 110 45.14 -11.94 28.81
C ARG A 110 44.80 -10.53 29.25
N ARG A 111 45.34 -10.09 30.39
CA ARG A 111 45.14 -8.78 30.97
C ARG A 111 46.44 -8.05 31.16
N GLY A 112 46.46 -6.75 30.81
CA GLY A 112 47.62 -5.86 30.98
C GLY A 112 47.19 -4.43 31.26
N THR A 113 48.17 -3.52 31.38
CA THR A 113 47.87 -2.11 31.60
C THR A 113 48.86 -1.26 30.88
N ILE A 114 48.41 -0.19 30.22
CA ILE A 114 49.22 0.85 29.66
C ILE A 114 49.09 2.12 30.50
N ARG A 115 50.21 2.74 30.87
CA ARG A 115 50.22 4.02 31.55
C ARG A 115 50.80 5.09 30.65
N VAL A 116 50.15 6.23 30.65
CA VAL A 116 50.57 7.43 29.91
C VAL A 116 50.78 8.59 30.91
N ALA A 117 51.57 9.53 30.51
CA ALA A 117 51.85 10.74 31.28
C ALA A 117 51.88 11.99 30.43
N VAL A 118 51.55 13.11 31.01
CA VAL A 118 51.64 14.44 30.40
C VAL A 118 52.24 15.44 31.39
N GLY A 119 53.01 16.40 30.89
CA GLY A 119 53.64 17.43 31.75
C GLY A 119 54.91 16.99 32.44
N SER A 120 55.45 17.83 33.32
CA SER A 120 56.69 17.60 34.08
C SER A 120 56.68 18.43 35.40
N GLY A 121 57.45 18.00 36.40
CA GLY A 121 57.59 18.71 37.68
C GLY A 121 56.29 18.76 38.47
N GLU A 122 55.89 19.94 38.96
CA GLU A 122 54.65 20.13 39.71
C GLU A 122 53.42 20.06 38.84
N ASN A 123 53.54 20.17 37.51
CA ASN A 123 52.49 20.11 36.50
C ASN A 123 52.55 18.79 35.75
N PHE A 124 52.33 17.68 36.45
CA PHE A 124 52.42 16.33 35.92
C PHE A 124 51.14 15.54 36.18
N ALA A 125 50.61 14.90 35.19
CA ALA A 125 49.44 14.03 35.32
C ALA A 125 49.68 12.67 34.63
N THR A 126 49.06 11.63 35.16
CA THR A 126 49.07 10.26 34.57
C THR A 126 47.70 9.68 34.44
N ALA A 127 47.49 8.86 33.43
CA ALA A 127 46.33 8.00 33.28
C ALA A 127 46.76 6.57 32.98
N SER A 128 45.89 5.61 33.30
CA SER A 128 46.08 4.20 32.99
C SER A 128 44.86 3.69 32.22
N ILE A 129 45.09 2.82 31.27
CA ILE A 129 44.06 2.08 30.57
C ILE A 129 44.37 0.57 30.66
N ASN A 130 43.35 -0.23 30.89
CA ASN A 130 43.47 -1.66 30.91
C ASN A 130 43.50 -2.21 29.48
N VAL A 131 44.25 -3.29 29.29
CA VAL A 131 44.41 -4.01 28.02
C VAL A 131 43.87 -5.41 28.23
N LEU A 132 42.98 -5.82 27.38
CA LEU A 132 42.31 -7.13 27.45
C LEU A 132 42.35 -7.80 26.09
N GLN A 133 42.88 -9.01 26.02
CA GLN A 133 42.76 -9.87 24.85
C GLN A 133 41.97 -11.12 25.20
N ILE A 134 40.86 -11.34 24.48
CA ILE A 134 39.95 -12.46 24.65
C ILE A 134 40.64 -13.75 24.26
N GLY A 135 40.51 -14.81 25.03
CA GLY A 135 40.97 -16.15 24.72
C GLY A 135 39.91 -16.98 24.00
N THR A 136 40.30 -18.15 23.52
CA THR A 136 39.36 -19.07 22.81
C THR A 136 38.34 -19.77 23.71
N ASP A 137 38.48 -19.68 25.04
CA ASP A 137 37.62 -20.35 26.04
C ASP A 137 37.23 -19.35 27.18
N THR A 138 37.15 -18.04 26.86
CA THR A 138 36.77 -16.99 27.80
C THR A 138 35.36 -17.26 28.35
N GLU A 139 35.23 -17.35 29.68
CA GLU A 139 33.98 -17.68 30.38
C GLU A 139 33.10 -16.47 30.64
N GLU A 140 33.64 -15.27 30.55
CA GLU A 140 32.99 -14.02 30.85
C GLU A 140 32.27 -13.43 29.61
N LEU A 141 31.07 -12.85 29.85
CA LEU A 141 30.42 -11.96 28.90
C LEU A 141 31.10 -10.59 28.92
N ILE A 142 31.68 -10.19 27.80
CA ILE A 142 32.45 -8.93 27.70
C ILE A 142 31.89 -8.11 26.55
N TYR A 143 31.44 -6.88 26.88
CA TYR A 143 30.86 -5.99 25.89
C TYR A 143 31.10 -4.52 26.21
N GLU A 144 30.89 -3.66 25.25
CA GLU A 144 31.15 -2.22 25.30
C GLU A 144 29.87 -1.44 25.13
N VAL A 145 29.66 -0.46 25.99
CA VAL A 145 28.61 0.54 25.89
C VAL A 145 29.19 1.94 25.75
N GLU A 146 28.54 2.78 24.94
CA GLU A 146 28.88 4.18 24.75
C GLU A 146 27.77 5.07 25.31
N THR A 147 28.10 5.93 26.28
CA THR A 147 27.21 6.96 26.83
C THR A 147 27.53 8.32 26.25
N THR A 148 26.55 9.12 25.91
CA THR A 148 26.70 10.44 25.26
C THR A 148 26.31 11.59 26.18
N GLU A 149 25.60 11.31 27.27
CA GLU A 149 25.11 12.29 28.23
C GLU A 149 25.54 11.95 29.65
N PRO A 150 25.81 12.95 30.51
CA PRO A 150 26.07 12.72 31.91
C PRO A 150 24.89 12.05 32.63
N SER A 151 25.16 11.16 33.56
CA SER A 151 24.15 10.39 34.31
C SER A 151 23.23 9.53 33.42
N GLN A 152 23.68 9.15 32.20
CA GLN A 152 22.95 8.26 31.32
C GLN A 152 22.84 6.88 31.96
N ARG A 153 21.59 6.37 32.01
CA ARG A 153 21.27 5.05 32.53
C ARG A 153 21.32 4.02 31.43
N VAL A 154 22.10 2.98 31.58
CA VAL A 154 22.24 1.88 30.63
C VAL A 154 21.87 0.54 31.25
N ILE A 155 21.58 -0.47 30.42
CA ILE A 155 21.47 -1.85 30.85
C ILE A 155 22.88 -2.40 31.02
N ALA A 156 23.34 -2.50 32.26
CA ALA A 156 24.67 -2.96 32.58
C ALA A 156 24.76 -4.47 32.87
N ALA A 157 23.63 -5.17 33.01
CA ALA A 157 23.56 -6.61 32.93
C ALA A 157 22.27 -7.03 32.22
N PRO A 158 22.36 -7.57 30.98
CA PRO A 158 21.24 -7.84 30.10
C PRO A 158 20.50 -9.13 30.41
N ILE A 159 20.46 -9.57 31.63
CA ILE A 159 20.14 -10.96 32.00
C ILE A 159 18.79 -11.02 32.70
N LEU A 160 17.91 -11.92 32.18
CA LEU A 160 16.68 -12.33 32.86
C LEU A 160 16.86 -13.79 33.32
N THR A 161 16.95 -13.97 34.62
CA THR A 161 16.95 -15.33 35.19
C THR A 161 15.51 -15.72 35.52
N TYR A 162 15.04 -16.80 34.98
CA TYR A 162 13.79 -17.44 35.38
C TYR A 162 14.10 -18.69 36.21
N GLN A 163 13.74 -18.69 37.46
CA GLN A 163 13.45 -19.78 38.37
C GLN A 163 14.53 -20.37 39.30
N ASN A 164 15.84 -20.23 39.15
CA ASN A 164 16.76 -20.90 40.10
C ASN A 164 17.97 -20.08 40.57
N GLY A 165 17.81 -18.73 40.69
CA GLY A 165 18.81 -17.93 41.45
C GLY A 165 20.22 -17.97 40.84
N GLY A 166 20.37 -17.87 39.54
CA GLY A 166 21.69 -17.66 38.92
C GLY A 166 22.36 -16.42 39.50
N LYS A 167 23.63 -16.56 39.85
CA LYS A 167 24.45 -15.45 40.41
C LYS A 167 25.36 -14.90 39.34
N MET A 168 25.51 -13.60 39.32
CA MET A 168 26.46 -12.92 38.43
C MET A 168 27.24 -11.87 39.22
N THR A 169 28.49 -11.64 38.82
CA THR A 169 29.28 -10.51 39.22
C THR A 169 29.44 -9.57 38.03
N VAL A 170 29.35 -8.27 38.29
CA VAL A 170 29.41 -7.25 37.23
C VAL A 170 30.48 -6.24 37.56
N ASP A 171 31.49 -6.12 36.71
CA ASP A 171 32.40 -4.99 36.64
C ASP A 171 31.83 -4.00 35.61
N PHE A 172 31.46 -2.81 36.10
CA PHE A 172 30.84 -1.78 35.27
C PHE A 172 31.84 -0.98 34.43
N GLY A 173 33.14 -1.18 34.60
CA GLY A 173 34.19 -0.50 33.83
C GLY A 173 34.39 0.97 34.21
N ASP A 174 33.74 1.51 35.27
CA ASP A 174 33.86 2.88 35.71
C ASP A 174 34.74 3.02 36.97
N GLY A 175 35.39 1.92 37.37
CA GLY A 175 36.22 1.88 38.59
C GLY A 175 35.41 1.76 39.90
N SER A 176 34.08 1.63 39.79
CA SER A 176 33.24 1.31 40.95
C SER A 176 33.48 -0.13 41.44
N GLU A 177 33.06 -0.45 42.64
CA GLU A 177 33.21 -1.80 43.21
C GLU A 177 32.41 -2.82 42.39
N VAL A 178 32.99 -3.99 42.14
CA VAL A 178 32.34 -5.12 41.42
C VAL A 178 31.12 -5.58 42.25
N GLY A 179 29.96 -5.53 41.61
CA GLY A 179 28.69 -5.90 42.25
C GLY A 179 28.33 -7.37 42.04
N THR A 180 27.71 -8.03 43.00
CA THR A 180 27.11 -9.36 42.89
C THR A 180 25.61 -9.26 42.87
N TYR A 181 24.96 -9.87 41.89
CA TYR A 181 23.51 -9.79 41.64
C TYR A 181 22.90 -11.15 41.44
N GLU A 182 21.64 -11.31 41.81
CA GLU A 182 20.89 -12.55 41.66
C GLU A 182 19.59 -12.28 40.87
N GLY A 183 19.36 -12.97 39.80
CA GLY A 183 18.05 -13.11 39.16
C GLY A 183 17.39 -11.84 38.63
N GLN A 184 18.12 -10.77 38.38
CA GLN A 184 17.55 -9.50 37.90
C GLN A 184 18.42 -8.80 36.89
N ARG A 185 17.78 -8.01 36.01
CA ARG A 185 18.47 -7.07 35.12
C ARG A 185 19.10 -5.95 35.97
N VAL A 186 20.34 -5.59 35.65
CA VAL A 186 21.08 -4.54 36.38
C VAL A 186 21.19 -3.32 35.48
N TYR A 187 20.90 -2.17 36.04
CA TYR A 187 21.08 -0.86 35.40
C TYR A 187 22.19 -0.09 36.09
N LYS A 188 22.94 0.67 35.29
CA LYS A 188 24.00 1.56 35.80
C LYS A 188 23.79 2.97 35.26
N GLU A 189 23.98 3.98 36.08
CA GLU A 189 24.13 5.37 35.67
C GLU A 189 25.62 5.71 35.66
N TYR A 190 26.11 6.19 34.53
CA TYR A 190 27.48 6.66 34.38
C TYR A 190 27.52 8.16 34.58
N ALA A 191 28.39 8.66 35.47
CA ALA A 191 28.48 10.08 35.82
C ALA A 191 28.96 10.93 34.62
N GLU A 192 29.85 10.39 33.80
CA GLU A 192 30.45 11.06 32.65
C GLU A 192 30.12 10.32 31.37
N PRO A 193 29.99 11.03 30.24
CA PRO A 193 29.98 10.40 28.92
C PRO A 193 31.27 9.66 28.63
N GLY A 194 31.16 8.51 27.97
CA GLY A 194 32.38 7.73 27.66
C GLY A 194 32.06 6.35 27.12
N VAL A 195 33.11 5.59 26.88
CA VAL A 195 33.05 4.20 26.42
C VAL A 195 33.46 3.31 27.58
N TYR A 196 32.55 2.41 27.99
CA TYR A 196 32.75 1.55 29.15
C TYR A 196 32.68 0.09 28.74
N THR A 197 33.73 -0.67 29.06
CA THR A 197 33.72 -2.13 28.89
C THR A 197 33.17 -2.77 30.15
N ILE A 198 32.10 -3.51 29.99
CA ILE A 198 31.42 -4.24 31.07
C ILE A 198 31.82 -5.71 30.98
N ILE A 199 32.17 -6.28 32.12
CA ILE A 199 32.62 -7.67 32.25
C ILE A 199 31.69 -8.34 33.26
N ILE A 200 31.07 -9.46 32.82
CA ILE A 200 30.13 -10.21 33.63
C ILE A 200 30.60 -11.67 33.72
N SER A 201 30.73 -12.18 34.94
CA SER A 201 30.91 -13.60 35.20
C SER A 201 29.66 -14.13 35.87
N GLY A 202 29.26 -15.36 35.56
CA GLY A 202 28.07 -15.96 36.17
C GLY A 202 27.86 -17.42 35.73
N GLU A 203 26.92 -18.07 36.40
CA GLU A 203 26.49 -19.44 36.09
C GLU A 203 24.98 -19.56 36.18
N ASP A 204 24.40 -20.57 35.48
CA ASP A 204 22.94 -20.84 35.42
C ASP A 204 22.10 -19.68 34.91
N ILE A 205 22.64 -18.90 33.98
CA ILE A 205 21.99 -17.77 33.35
C ILE A 205 21.34 -18.22 32.06
N HIS A 206 20.02 -18.39 32.05
CA HIS A 206 19.31 -19.05 30.96
C HIS A 206 18.97 -18.15 29.79
N ASN A 207 18.77 -16.84 30.01
CA ASN A 207 18.44 -15.89 28.95
C ASN A 207 19.48 -14.78 28.88
N LEU A 208 19.79 -14.37 27.66
CA LEU A 208 20.60 -13.21 27.35
C LEU A 208 19.73 -12.24 26.54
N GLU A 209 19.43 -11.05 27.08
CA GLU A 209 18.60 -10.06 26.40
C GLU A 209 19.01 -8.63 26.80
N PHE A 210 19.49 -7.83 25.83
CA PHE A 210 19.89 -6.44 26.01
C PHE A 210 18.72 -5.45 25.90
N SER A 211 17.52 -5.90 25.58
CA SER A 211 16.31 -5.08 25.53
C SER A 211 15.32 -5.50 26.62
N ASP A 212 14.40 -4.64 27.05
CA ASP A 212 13.39 -4.97 28.08
C ASP A 212 11.95 -4.96 27.52
N GLY A 213 11.81 -5.24 26.24
CA GLY A 213 10.53 -5.25 25.53
C GLY A 213 10.02 -3.85 25.14
N ASN A 214 10.33 -2.80 25.93
CA ASN A 214 10.00 -1.39 25.65
C ASN A 214 11.24 -0.50 25.50
N HIS A 215 12.38 -0.91 26.03
CA HIS A 215 13.66 -0.24 25.88
C HIS A 215 14.58 -1.03 24.97
N VAL A 216 14.97 -0.42 23.87
CA VAL A 216 16.12 -0.82 23.06
C VAL A 216 17.38 -0.35 23.75
N CYS A 217 18.51 -1.03 23.58
CA CYS A 217 19.79 -0.63 24.15
C CYS A 217 20.65 0.06 23.08
N PRO A 218 20.44 1.35 22.81
CA PRO A 218 21.21 2.08 21.79
C PRO A 218 22.66 2.31 22.23
N GLU A 219 22.96 2.13 23.51
CA GLU A 219 24.28 2.29 24.09
C GLU A 219 25.21 1.13 23.79
N LEU A 220 24.70 -0.06 23.50
CA LEU A 220 25.49 -1.25 23.16
C LEU A 220 26.22 -1.03 21.84
N LYS A 221 27.56 -1.11 21.89
CA LYS A 221 28.43 -0.81 20.75
C LYS A 221 29.15 -2.04 20.18
N ASN A 222 29.77 -2.82 21.05
CA ASN A 222 30.51 -4.02 20.67
C ASN A 222 30.28 -5.14 21.67
N ILE A 223 30.25 -6.38 21.19
CA ILE A 223 30.34 -7.56 22.05
C ILE A 223 31.65 -8.27 21.70
N TYR A 224 32.46 -8.57 22.69
CA TYR A 224 33.80 -9.18 22.54
C TYR A 224 33.80 -10.64 22.92
N SER A 225 32.98 -11.07 23.88
CA SER A 225 32.80 -12.45 24.30
C SER A 225 31.36 -12.70 24.75
N TRP A 226 30.80 -13.84 24.39
CA TRP A 226 29.45 -14.24 24.83
C TRP A 226 29.43 -14.82 26.27
N GLY A 227 30.54 -15.32 26.76
CA GLY A 227 30.67 -15.99 28.06
C GLY A 227 29.97 -17.36 28.15
N LYS A 228 30.43 -18.24 29.05
CA LYS A 228 29.84 -19.58 29.28
C LYS A 228 28.92 -19.57 30.49
N MET A 229 27.79 -18.92 30.40
CA MET A 229 26.90 -18.71 31.54
C MET A 229 25.71 -19.69 31.58
N GLY A 230 25.63 -20.66 30.68
CA GLY A 230 24.57 -21.69 30.66
C GLY A 230 23.30 -21.26 29.93
N TYR A 231 23.40 -20.44 28.90
CA TYR A 231 22.26 -19.96 28.13
C TYR A 231 21.45 -21.09 27.52
N LYS A 232 20.11 -20.96 27.57
CA LYS A 232 19.12 -21.87 26.94
C LYS A 232 18.28 -21.15 25.89
N ASN A 233 18.20 -19.82 25.98
CA ASN A 233 17.43 -19.00 25.06
C ASN A 233 18.16 -17.69 24.78
N ALA A 234 18.30 -17.35 23.52
CA ALA A 234 18.88 -16.09 23.02
C ALA A 234 17.86 -15.32 22.16
N ALA A 235 16.56 -15.58 22.33
CA ALA A 235 15.53 -14.81 21.65
C ALA A 235 15.56 -13.34 22.12
N ASN A 236 15.48 -12.40 21.18
CA ASN A 236 15.58 -10.95 21.38
C ASN A 236 16.93 -10.47 21.96
N MET A 237 17.96 -11.26 21.91
CA MET A 237 19.24 -11.03 22.60
C MET A 237 19.76 -9.60 22.42
N CYS A 238 19.92 -9.13 21.19
CA CYS A 238 20.33 -7.75 20.86
C CYS A 238 19.25 -6.99 20.08
N LYS A 239 17.98 -7.34 20.26
CA LYS A 239 16.88 -6.71 19.52
C LYS A 239 16.87 -5.19 19.70
N GLY A 240 16.95 -4.45 18.59
CA GLY A 240 16.91 -2.98 18.58
C GLY A 240 18.18 -2.31 19.10
N CYS A 241 19.30 -3.02 19.24
CA CYS A 241 20.60 -2.42 19.55
C CYS A 241 21.16 -1.76 18.28
N ILE A 242 20.60 -0.60 17.93
CA ILE A 242 20.83 0.10 16.65
C ILE A 242 22.30 0.51 16.41
N ASN A 243 23.05 0.71 17.48
CA ASN A 243 24.47 1.11 17.44
C ASN A 243 25.45 -0.04 17.59
N LEU A 244 24.97 -1.29 17.71
CA LEU A 244 25.84 -2.47 17.77
C LEU A 244 26.62 -2.62 16.45
N GLU A 245 27.96 -2.53 16.53
CA GLU A 245 28.84 -2.55 15.37
C GLU A 245 29.48 -3.92 15.11
N SER A 246 29.78 -4.67 16.17
CA SER A 246 30.44 -5.97 16.06
C SER A 246 29.98 -6.98 17.11
N ILE A 247 29.99 -8.26 16.74
CA ILE A 247 29.72 -9.40 17.60
C ILE A 247 30.78 -10.48 17.32
N PRO A 248 31.18 -11.32 18.31
CA PRO A 248 32.16 -12.38 18.09
C PRO A 248 31.51 -13.68 17.58
N ALA A 249 32.32 -14.56 16.96
CA ALA A 249 31.96 -15.96 16.80
C ALA A 249 31.78 -16.64 18.17
N ASP A 250 30.99 -17.71 18.24
CA ASP A 250 30.87 -18.54 19.43
C ASP A 250 31.98 -19.57 19.49
N VAL A 251 33.23 -19.12 19.76
CA VAL A 251 34.38 -20.03 19.85
C VAL A 251 34.40 -20.84 21.14
N ALA A 252 33.85 -20.28 22.22
CA ALA A 252 33.87 -20.90 23.54
C ALA A 252 32.74 -21.90 23.78
N GLY A 253 31.73 -21.98 22.91
CA GLY A 253 30.55 -22.86 23.09
C GLY A 253 29.49 -22.29 24.02
N SER A 254 29.38 -20.95 24.06
CA SER A 254 28.38 -20.23 24.87
C SER A 254 26.94 -20.60 24.55
N PHE A 255 26.67 -20.99 23.29
CA PHE A 255 25.34 -21.30 22.77
C PHE A 255 25.02 -22.80 22.67
N GLU A 256 25.82 -23.70 23.27
CA GLU A 256 25.66 -25.13 23.17
C GLU A 256 24.24 -25.63 23.50
N ASN A 257 23.57 -25.02 24.48
CA ASN A 257 22.24 -25.38 24.96
C ASN A 257 21.13 -24.45 24.49
N VAL A 258 21.41 -23.53 23.57
CA VAL A 258 20.44 -22.53 23.11
C VAL A 258 19.50 -23.13 22.06
N GLY A 259 18.19 -23.15 22.35
CA GLY A 259 17.14 -23.66 21.48
C GLY A 259 16.56 -22.61 20.51
N SER A 260 16.74 -21.31 20.78
CA SER A 260 16.08 -20.25 20.02
C SER A 260 16.92 -18.97 19.92
N PHE A 261 17.04 -18.45 18.68
CA PHE A 261 17.61 -17.16 18.32
C PHE A 261 16.58 -16.24 17.64
N VAL A 262 15.29 -16.40 17.96
CA VAL A 262 14.23 -15.58 17.39
C VAL A 262 14.51 -14.11 17.69
N ALA A 263 14.59 -13.29 16.61
CA ALA A 263 14.84 -11.86 16.68
C ALA A 263 16.14 -11.46 17.43
N ALA A 264 17.14 -12.37 17.47
CA ALA A 264 18.37 -12.16 18.25
C ALA A 264 19.10 -10.85 17.91
N PHE A 265 19.18 -10.49 16.63
CA PHE A 265 19.83 -9.27 16.13
C PHE A 265 18.87 -8.38 15.33
N LEU A 266 17.57 -8.50 15.57
CA LEU A 266 16.56 -7.72 14.87
C LEU A 266 16.80 -6.23 15.08
N GLY A 267 17.00 -5.47 13.99
CA GLY A 267 17.17 -4.03 14.03
C GLY A 267 18.55 -3.56 14.52
N CYS A 268 19.59 -4.41 14.50
CA CYS A 268 20.97 -4.01 14.72
C CYS A 268 21.53 -3.31 13.46
N GLU A 269 21.13 -2.05 13.26
CA GLU A 269 21.35 -1.33 12.00
C GLU A 269 22.84 -1.14 11.64
N LYS A 270 23.71 -0.96 12.63
CA LYS A 270 25.14 -0.73 12.43
C LYS A 270 25.99 -1.99 12.47
N LEU A 271 25.39 -3.17 12.67
CA LEU A 271 26.13 -4.44 12.66
C LEU A 271 26.77 -4.65 11.29
N LYS A 272 28.12 -4.67 11.24
CA LYS A 272 28.91 -4.65 10.01
C LYS A 272 29.03 -6.01 9.36
N GLU A 273 29.10 -7.07 10.16
CA GLU A 273 29.29 -8.44 9.68
C GLU A 273 28.62 -9.47 10.58
N ILE A 274 28.29 -10.61 10.01
CA ILE A 274 27.90 -11.80 10.74
C ILE A 274 29.14 -12.67 10.82
N PRO A 275 29.71 -12.96 12.01
CA PRO A 275 30.97 -13.72 12.08
C PRO A 275 30.73 -15.19 11.64
N GLU A 276 31.69 -15.73 10.91
CA GLU A 276 31.73 -17.18 10.64
C GLU A 276 31.83 -17.94 11.97
N GLY A 277 31.00 -18.98 12.14
CA GLY A 277 30.96 -19.74 13.40
C GLY A 277 30.10 -19.13 14.50
N LEU A 278 29.30 -18.11 14.26
CA LEU A 278 28.38 -17.53 15.27
C LEU A 278 27.48 -18.60 15.91
N PHE A 279 26.98 -19.55 15.12
CA PHE A 279 26.09 -20.62 15.59
C PHE A 279 26.74 -22.02 15.59
N GLN A 280 28.08 -22.09 15.52
CA GLN A 280 28.80 -23.37 15.35
C GLN A 280 28.59 -24.35 16.49
N HIS A 281 28.29 -23.88 17.70
CA HIS A 281 28.00 -24.72 18.87
C HIS A 281 26.50 -24.82 19.19
N ALA A 282 25.64 -24.08 18.54
CA ALA A 282 24.19 -24.03 18.81
C ALA A 282 23.44 -25.22 18.18
N LYS A 283 23.84 -26.45 18.49
CA LYS A 283 23.31 -27.67 17.88
C LYS A 283 21.85 -27.96 18.21
N GLU A 284 21.38 -27.45 19.34
CA GLU A 284 19.99 -27.59 19.81
C GLU A 284 19.05 -26.54 19.24
N ALA A 285 19.58 -25.57 18.49
CA ALA A 285 18.80 -24.45 17.97
C ALA A 285 17.84 -24.88 16.86
N LYS A 286 16.55 -24.58 17.09
CA LYS A 286 15.44 -24.87 16.18
C LYS A 286 14.88 -23.63 15.50
N LYS A 287 15.02 -22.46 16.11
CA LYS A 287 14.30 -21.23 15.74
C LYS A 287 15.26 -20.08 15.49
N PHE A 288 15.27 -19.58 14.25
CA PHE A 288 16.07 -18.44 13.81
C PHE A 288 15.22 -17.32 13.17
N SER A 289 13.90 -17.38 13.38
CA SER A 289 12.98 -16.40 12.76
C SER A 289 13.31 -14.96 13.16
N ASN A 290 13.31 -14.04 12.19
CA ASN A 290 13.67 -12.61 12.38
C ASN A 290 15.11 -12.38 12.88
N CYS A 291 16.02 -13.36 12.84
CA CYS A 291 17.30 -13.30 13.53
C CYS A 291 18.14 -12.08 13.14
N PHE A 292 18.26 -11.77 11.84
CA PHE A 292 18.99 -10.62 11.29
C PHE A 292 18.08 -9.63 10.55
N ARG A 293 16.79 -9.64 10.87
CA ARG A 293 15.83 -8.72 10.23
C ARG A 293 16.23 -7.26 10.49
N TYR A 294 16.29 -6.44 9.43
CA TYR A 294 16.65 -5.01 9.45
C TYR A 294 18.08 -4.71 9.97
N THR A 295 19.03 -5.59 9.69
CA THR A 295 20.45 -5.31 9.89
C THR A 295 21.03 -4.60 8.68
N ALA A 296 20.91 -3.27 8.64
CA ALA A 296 21.14 -2.45 7.45
C ALA A 296 22.56 -2.48 6.90
N SER A 297 23.58 -2.65 7.76
CA SER A 297 24.98 -2.57 7.37
C SER A 297 25.57 -3.90 6.87
N ILE A 298 24.84 -5.01 7.00
CA ILE A 298 25.33 -6.34 6.56
C ILE A 298 25.46 -6.39 5.03
N SER A 299 26.61 -6.81 4.55
CA SER A 299 26.91 -6.95 3.12
C SER A 299 27.10 -8.42 2.66
N GLN A 300 27.31 -9.33 3.59
CA GLN A 300 27.57 -10.75 3.32
C GLN A 300 26.96 -11.64 4.40
N ILE A 301 26.51 -12.82 4.01
CA ILE A 301 26.12 -13.91 4.90
C ILE A 301 27.19 -14.99 4.79
N PRO A 302 27.77 -15.49 5.90
CA PRO A 302 28.75 -16.58 5.86
C PRO A 302 28.15 -17.86 5.29
N GLU A 303 28.89 -18.56 4.44
CA GLU A 303 28.42 -19.80 3.81
C GLU A 303 28.09 -20.89 4.84
N ASN A 304 28.88 -20.98 5.90
CA ASN A 304 28.77 -22.00 6.94
C ASN A 304 27.96 -21.55 8.17
N LEU A 305 27.19 -20.44 8.05
CA LEU A 305 26.47 -19.85 9.20
C LEU A 305 25.61 -20.87 9.95
N PHE A 306 24.88 -21.74 9.23
CA PHE A 306 24.01 -22.77 9.80
C PHE A 306 24.56 -24.22 9.60
N ALA A 307 25.85 -24.38 9.33
CA ALA A 307 26.43 -25.69 9.02
C ALA A 307 26.24 -26.73 10.16
N ASN A 308 26.15 -26.26 11.40
CA ASN A 308 26.05 -27.10 12.59
C ASN A 308 24.66 -27.08 13.25
N ASN A 309 23.61 -26.64 12.53
CA ASN A 309 22.25 -26.47 13.07
C ASN A 309 21.23 -27.40 12.40
N PRO A 310 21.41 -28.75 12.44
CA PRO A 310 20.56 -29.68 11.71
C PRO A 310 19.13 -29.78 12.25
N LEU A 311 18.87 -29.26 13.45
CA LEU A 311 17.54 -29.18 14.07
C LEU A 311 16.75 -27.94 13.71
N ALA A 312 17.28 -27.04 12.90
CA ALA A 312 16.59 -25.82 12.49
C ALA A 312 15.28 -26.13 11.75
N GLU A 313 14.17 -25.59 12.24
CA GLU A 313 12.80 -25.80 11.75
C GLU A 313 12.18 -24.49 11.21
N GLU A 314 12.49 -23.33 11.83
CA GLU A 314 11.86 -22.04 11.57
C GLU A 314 12.90 -20.96 11.16
N MET A 315 12.78 -20.43 9.93
CA MET A 315 13.68 -19.42 9.38
C MET A 315 12.93 -18.17 8.84
N TYR A 316 11.60 -18.05 9.08
CA TYR A 316 10.83 -16.99 8.50
C TYR A 316 11.38 -15.59 8.87
N HIS A 317 11.46 -14.69 7.90
CA HIS A 317 12.01 -13.32 8.02
C HIS A 317 13.48 -13.26 8.52
N ALA A 318 14.25 -14.34 8.51
CA ALA A 318 15.56 -14.35 9.16
C ALA A 318 16.50 -13.26 8.62
N PHE A 319 16.44 -12.94 7.33
CA PHE A 319 17.22 -11.87 6.67
C PHE A 319 16.34 -10.79 6.01
N TYR A 320 15.11 -10.62 6.47
CA TYR A 320 14.19 -9.63 5.90
C TYR A 320 14.75 -8.22 6.04
N GLY A 321 14.90 -7.49 4.91
CA GLY A 321 15.46 -6.14 4.90
C GLY A 321 16.92 -6.03 5.34
N THR A 322 17.65 -7.15 5.39
CA THR A 322 19.09 -7.17 5.72
C THR A 322 19.89 -6.49 4.62
N GLY A 323 20.87 -5.68 5.03
CA GLY A 323 21.73 -4.94 4.11
C GLY A 323 21.05 -3.74 3.44
N THR A 324 19.89 -3.30 3.92
CA THR A 324 19.16 -2.15 3.37
C THR A 324 18.75 -1.19 4.48
N ASP A 325 18.64 0.11 4.15
CA ASP A 325 18.05 1.13 5.05
C ASP A 325 16.53 1.05 5.13
N PHE A 326 15.97 -0.08 4.76
CA PHE A 326 14.54 -0.32 4.76
C PHE A 326 14.01 -0.32 6.19
N LYS A 327 13.26 0.74 6.56
CA LYS A 327 12.55 0.84 7.82
C LYS A 327 11.06 0.89 7.54
N ILE A 328 10.32 -0.08 8.03
CA ILE A 328 8.87 0.09 8.18
C ILE A 328 8.66 1.01 9.39
N THR A 329 8.73 2.32 9.16
CA THR A 329 8.39 3.34 10.18
C THR A 329 6.93 3.77 10.07
N ASP A 330 6.22 3.35 9.02
CA ASP A 330 4.84 3.74 8.77
C ASP A 330 3.89 2.56 9.08
N GLU A 331 2.93 2.77 9.96
CA GLU A 331 1.86 1.79 10.22
C GLU A 331 1.04 1.45 8.96
N SER A 332 1.11 2.29 7.93
CA SER A 332 0.52 2.06 6.60
C SER A 332 1.19 0.93 5.80
N LEU A 333 2.41 0.53 6.19
CA LEU A 333 3.15 -0.59 5.61
C LEU A 333 3.06 -1.86 6.48
N LYS A 334 2.16 -1.90 7.45
CA LYS A 334 1.73 -3.17 8.02
C LYS A 334 1.12 -3.97 6.88
N ILE A 335 1.88 -4.94 6.39
CA ILE A 335 1.41 -6.00 5.52
C ILE A 335 0.40 -6.82 6.35
N ASN A 336 -0.76 -6.22 6.57
CA ASN A 336 -1.95 -6.92 7.04
C ASN A 336 -2.73 -7.30 5.80
N SER A 337 -2.74 -8.59 5.55
CA SER A 337 -3.71 -9.31 4.72
C SER A 337 -4.74 -8.40 4.03
N GLY A 338 -4.55 -8.07 2.76
CA GLY A 338 -5.61 -7.61 1.87
C GLY A 338 -5.54 -6.19 1.30
N ASN A 339 -4.64 -5.31 1.72
CA ASN A 339 -4.47 -3.99 1.10
C ASN A 339 -3.02 -3.76 0.67
N TYR A 340 -2.62 -4.42 -0.41
CA TYR A 340 -1.40 -4.01 -1.12
C TYR A 340 -1.67 -2.67 -1.80
N LEU A 341 -0.87 -1.68 -1.47
CA LEU A 341 -0.79 -0.43 -2.22
C LEU A 341 -0.41 -0.78 -3.66
N ASN A 342 -1.06 -0.17 -4.63
CA ASN A 342 -0.87 -0.40 -6.07
C ASN A 342 0.53 0.01 -6.59
N SER A 343 1.48 0.26 -5.71
CA SER A 343 2.89 0.49 -6.02
C SER A 343 3.75 0.41 -4.76
N TYR A 344 4.92 -0.22 -4.84
CA TYR A 344 5.97 0.05 -3.86
C TYR A 344 6.30 1.55 -3.93
N PRO A 345 6.29 2.28 -2.81
CA PRO A 345 6.70 3.68 -2.85
C PRO A 345 8.09 3.79 -3.48
N ALA A 346 8.28 4.68 -4.42
CA ALA A 346 9.57 4.88 -5.10
C ALA A 346 10.74 5.11 -4.13
N LYS A 347 10.45 5.65 -2.94
CA LYS A 347 11.41 5.80 -1.84
C LYS A 347 11.87 4.45 -1.29
N LEU A 348 10.96 3.47 -1.20
CA LEU A 348 11.26 2.11 -0.73
C LEU A 348 12.12 1.37 -1.74
N GLU A 349 11.76 1.41 -3.01
CA GLU A 349 12.52 0.80 -4.10
C GLU A 349 13.95 1.37 -4.15
N LYS A 350 14.11 2.68 -3.99
CA LYS A 350 15.42 3.33 -3.93
C LYS A 350 16.25 2.86 -2.74
N SER A 351 15.66 2.72 -1.57
CA SER A 351 16.33 2.25 -0.35
C SER A 351 16.83 0.81 -0.53
N ILE A 352 15.99 -0.09 -1.06
CA ILE A 352 16.37 -1.48 -1.31
C ILE A 352 17.42 -1.58 -2.42
N SER A 353 17.28 -0.86 -3.52
CA SER A 353 18.19 -0.94 -4.67
C SER A 353 19.62 -0.52 -4.33
N SER A 354 19.80 0.38 -3.37
CA SER A 354 21.10 0.83 -2.86
C SER A 354 21.71 -0.06 -1.78
N GLY A 355 21.00 -1.10 -1.35
CA GLY A 355 21.43 -1.99 -0.26
C GLY A 355 22.74 -2.73 -0.50
N ASN A 356 23.34 -3.22 0.57
CA ASN A 356 24.68 -3.82 0.60
C ASN A 356 24.67 -5.33 0.34
N LEU A 357 23.63 -6.06 0.79
CA LEU A 357 23.55 -7.53 0.61
C LEU A 357 23.16 -7.86 -0.84
N ARG A 358 24.15 -8.23 -1.66
CA ARG A 358 24.01 -8.49 -3.10
C ARG A 358 23.89 -9.96 -3.47
N SER A 359 24.30 -10.86 -2.59
CA SER A 359 24.31 -12.30 -2.84
C SER A 359 24.06 -13.09 -1.56
N VAL A 360 23.60 -14.31 -1.73
CA VAL A 360 23.44 -15.30 -0.65
C VAL A 360 24.24 -16.54 -1.01
N PRO A 361 24.84 -17.25 -0.05
CA PRO A 361 25.65 -18.44 -0.34
C PRO A 361 24.77 -19.64 -0.70
N GLU A 362 25.21 -20.47 -1.64
CA GLU A 362 24.46 -21.65 -2.11
C GLU A 362 24.26 -22.69 -1.00
N GLY A 363 25.25 -22.88 -0.13
CA GLY A 363 25.25 -23.89 0.95
C GLY A 363 24.52 -23.46 2.23
N LEU A 364 23.95 -22.27 2.28
CA LEU A 364 23.42 -21.66 3.52
C LEU A 364 22.50 -22.60 4.32
N PHE A 365 21.61 -23.34 3.66
CA PHE A 365 20.65 -24.24 4.29
C PHE A 365 20.95 -25.73 4.03
N ALA A 366 22.11 -26.05 3.48
CA ALA A 366 22.45 -27.42 3.09
C ALA A 366 22.41 -28.44 4.25
N ASN A 367 22.71 -28.01 5.46
CA ASN A 367 22.72 -28.81 6.67
C ASN A 367 21.48 -28.67 7.56
N CYS A 368 20.43 -28.01 7.06
CA CYS A 368 19.17 -27.73 7.79
C CYS A 368 17.98 -28.42 7.13
N PRO A 369 17.91 -29.76 7.02
CA PRO A 369 16.87 -30.46 6.25
C PRO A 369 15.45 -30.32 6.83
N ASN A 370 15.34 -29.95 8.11
CA ASN A 370 14.07 -29.89 8.83
C ASN A 370 13.35 -28.54 8.71
N ILE A 371 13.89 -27.56 7.96
CA ILE A 371 13.22 -26.27 7.77
C ILE A 371 11.93 -26.50 7.00
N THR A 372 10.80 -26.10 7.60
CA THR A 372 9.47 -26.15 7.00
C THR A 372 8.97 -24.77 6.53
N ARG A 373 9.59 -23.68 7.01
CA ARG A 373 9.10 -22.30 6.87
C ARG A 373 10.19 -21.34 6.46
N PHE A 374 10.07 -20.79 5.23
CA PHE A 374 10.99 -19.80 4.65
C PHE A 374 10.33 -18.43 4.39
N GLU A 375 9.14 -18.17 4.95
CA GLU A 375 8.38 -16.96 4.62
C GLU A 375 9.24 -15.70 4.74
N TYR A 376 9.28 -14.94 3.66
CA TYR A 376 9.94 -13.63 3.56
C TYR A 376 11.42 -13.61 3.97
N ILE A 377 12.11 -14.77 3.88
CA ILE A 377 13.46 -14.89 4.45
C ILE A 377 14.46 -13.89 3.88
N PHE A 378 14.40 -13.60 2.57
CA PHE A 378 15.26 -12.61 1.90
C PHE A 378 14.49 -11.39 1.39
N ALA A 379 13.22 -11.22 1.79
CA ALA A 379 12.41 -10.13 1.29
C ALA A 379 13.03 -8.76 1.61
N GLY A 380 12.92 -7.81 0.69
CA GLY A 380 13.45 -6.47 0.86
C GLY A 380 14.97 -6.39 0.90
N THR A 381 15.68 -7.38 0.36
CA THR A 381 17.15 -7.36 0.23
C THR A 381 17.58 -6.91 -1.17
N ALA A 382 18.83 -6.48 -1.31
CA ALA A 382 19.40 -6.00 -2.58
C ALA A 382 20.02 -7.11 -3.45
N ILE A 383 19.69 -8.39 -3.21
CA ILE A 383 20.27 -9.51 -3.95
C ILE A 383 20.01 -9.40 -5.45
N THR A 384 21.01 -9.78 -6.25
CA THR A 384 20.97 -9.70 -7.71
C THR A 384 20.77 -11.04 -8.41
N ALA A 385 21.08 -12.12 -7.72
CA ALA A 385 20.92 -13.51 -8.20
C ALA A 385 20.63 -14.46 -7.05
N ILE A 386 19.96 -15.57 -7.36
CA ILE A 386 19.63 -16.64 -6.43
C ILE A 386 20.50 -17.85 -6.78
N PRO A 387 21.21 -18.49 -5.82
CA PRO A 387 21.89 -19.75 -6.07
C PRO A 387 20.91 -20.88 -6.39
N GLU A 388 21.20 -21.66 -7.44
CA GLU A 388 20.29 -22.71 -7.95
C GLU A 388 19.92 -23.76 -6.90
N LYS A 389 20.84 -24.10 -5.99
CA LYS A 389 20.66 -25.18 -5.01
C LYS A 389 20.37 -24.73 -3.59
N ILE A 390 20.03 -23.45 -3.39
CA ILE A 390 19.84 -22.88 -2.05
C ILE A 390 18.79 -23.65 -1.22
N PHE A 391 17.77 -24.24 -1.86
CA PHE A 391 16.75 -25.07 -1.19
C PHE A 391 16.87 -26.58 -1.47
N ALA A 392 17.99 -27.04 -2.04
CA ALA A 392 18.14 -28.43 -2.49
C ALA A 392 18.06 -29.47 -1.35
N ALA A 393 18.40 -29.10 -0.12
CA ALA A 393 18.33 -29.96 1.05
C ALA A 393 16.96 -29.89 1.79
N ASN A 394 16.06 -28.99 1.40
CA ASN A 394 14.88 -28.65 2.20
C ASN A 394 13.58 -29.16 1.57
N SER A 395 13.54 -30.48 1.26
CA SER A 395 12.35 -31.09 0.65
C SER A 395 11.10 -31.10 1.55
N ALA A 396 11.29 -30.93 2.86
CA ALA A 396 10.22 -30.81 3.85
C ALA A 396 9.60 -29.40 3.93
N ALA A 397 10.17 -28.42 3.22
CA ALA A 397 9.68 -27.05 3.28
C ALA A 397 8.31 -26.91 2.62
N GLU A 398 7.35 -26.38 3.39
CA GLU A 398 5.96 -26.23 2.99
C GLU A 398 5.62 -24.78 2.58
N ASN A 399 6.28 -23.80 3.19
CA ASN A 399 5.92 -22.39 3.01
C ASN A 399 7.09 -21.56 2.50
N PHE A 400 6.92 -21.07 1.25
CA PHE A 400 7.84 -20.18 0.54
C PHE A 400 7.22 -18.81 0.26
N GLU A 401 6.21 -18.38 1.07
CA GLU A 401 5.56 -17.09 0.89
C GLU A 401 6.56 -15.95 0.97
N GLY A 402 6.57 -15.10 -0.07
CA GLY A 402 7.36 -13.87 -0.10
C GLY A 402 8.88 -14.05 0.03
N VAL A 403 9.43 -15.25 -0.23
CA VAL A 403 10.87 -15.52 -0.01
C VAL A 403 11.77 -14.45 -0.59
N PHE A 404 11.47 -13.95 -1.79
CA PHE A 404 12.20 -12.91 -2.51
C PHE A 404 11.33 -11.66 -2.77
N ASP A 405 10.29 -11.44 -1.95
CA ASP A 405 9.43 -10.26 -2.08
C ASP A 405 10.27 -8.98 -2.00
N ALA A 406 9.99 -8.02 -2.89
CA ALA A 406 10.72 -6.75 -2.99
C ALA A 406 12.25 -6.88 -3.21
N CYS A 407 12.75 -7.99 -3.75
CA CYS A 407 14.14 -8.08 -4.20
C CYS A 407 14.29 -7.33 -5.54
N VAL A 408 14.26 -6.00 -5.47
CA VAL A 408 14.16 -5.13 -6.66
C VAL A 408 15.31 -5.26 -7.65
N ASN A 409 16.47 -5.72 -7.20
CA ASN A 409 17.67 -5.92 -8.03
C ASN A 409 17.80 -7.33 -8.61
N LEU A 410 16.88 -8.24 -8.27
CA LEU A 410 16.92 -9.63 -8.77
C LEU A 410 16.71 -9.65 -10.28
N GLN A 411 17.70 -10.19 -11.03
CA GLN A 411 17.71 -10.19 -12.50
C GLN A 411 17.20 -11.48 -13.11
N GLU A 412 17.43 -12.62 -12.45
CA GLU A 412 17.08 -13.95 -12.97
C GLU A 412 16.68 -14.91 -11.85
N ILE A 413 15.88 -15.90 -12.21
CA ILE A 413 15.46 -17.01 -11.34
C ILE A 413 16.07 -18.28 -11.92
N PRO A 414 16.82 -19.09 -11.14
CA PRO A 414 17.35 -20.36 -11.61
C PRO A 414 16.21 -21.36 -11.96
N ALA A 415 16.32 -22.04 -13.09
CA ALA A 415 15.29 -22.95 -13.58
C ALA A 415 15.02 -24.14 -12.62
N LYS A 416 16.01 -24.54 -11.82
CA LYS A 416 15.90 -25.65 -10.89
C LYS A 416 15.73 -25.24 -9.43
N LEU A 417 15.47 -23.96 -9.18
CA LEU A 417 15.33 -23.41 -7.82
C LEU A 417 14.39 -24.26 -6.94
N MET A 418 13.25 -24.66 -7.49
CA MET A 418 12.20 -25.41 -6.77
C MET A 418 12.23 -26.93 -7.07
N GLU A 419 13.29 -27.45 -7.71
CA GLU A 419 13.37 -28.88 -8.11
C GLU A 419 13.14 -29.87 -6.96
N LYS A 420 13.58 -29.52 -5.76
CA LYS A 420 13.48 -30.37 -4.54
C LYS A 420 12.37 -29.94 -3.58
N ALA A 421 11.65 -28.88 -3.85
CA ALA A 421 10.58 -28.37 -2.99
C ALA A 421 9.26 -29.14 -3.17
N THR A 422 9.31 -30.47 -3.00
CA THR A 422 8.19 -31.37 -3.28
C THR A 422 7.04 -31.28 -2.27
N SER A 423 7.28 -30.73 -1.07
CA SER A 423 6.28 -30.49 -0.03
C SER A 423 5.71 -29.09 -0.05
N ALA A 424 6.15 -28.23 -0.97
CA ALA A 424 5.69 -26.84 -1.04
C ALA A 424 4.16 -26.74 -1.20
N LEU A 425 3.52 -26.01 -0.31
CA LEU A 425 2.07 -25.76 -0.28
C LEU A 425 1.74 -24.31 -0.68
N ASN A 426 2.62 -23.37 -0.32
CA ASN A 426 2.40 -21.93 -0.47
C ASN A 426 3.62 -21.26 -1.10
N ILE A 427 3.42 -20.61 -2.27
CA ILE A 427 4.41 -19.79 -3.00
C ILE A 427 3.90 -18.36 -3.28
N LYS A 428 2.88 -17.93 -2.51
CA LYS A 428 2.30 -16.60 -2.59
C LYS A 428 3.39 -15.53 -2.44
N TYR A 429 3.35 -14.47 -3.23
CA TYR A 429 4.30 -13.34 -3.23
C TYR A 429 5.77 -13.70 -3.42
N MET A 430 6.12 -14.94 -3.77
CA MET A 430 7.51 -15.41 -3.75
C MET A 430 8.48 -14.50 -4.52
N PHE A 431 8.04 -13.89 -5.60
CA PHE A 431 8.81 -12.97 -6.43
C PHE A 431 8.08 -11.62 -6.64
N ALA A 432 7.21 -11.23 -5.72
CA ALA A 432 6.53 -9.96 -5.83
C ALA A 432 7.54 -8.80 -5.74
N GLY A 433 7.32 -7.71 -6.50
CA GLY A 433 8.19 -6.53 -6.46
C GLY A 433 9.62 -6.74 -6.97
N CYS A 434 9.92 -7.84 -7.67
CA CYS A 434 11.22 -8.08 -8.31
C CYS A 434 11.32 -7.26 -9.61
N THR A 435 11.47 -5.93 -9.50
CA THR A 435 11.32 -4.99 -10.61
C THR A 435 12.39 -5.11 -11.70
N SER A 436 13.56 -5.73 -11.41
CA SER A 436 14.60 -6.00 -12.40
C SER A 436 14.47 -7.36 -13.09
N LEU A 437 13.52 -8.21 -12.65
CA LEU A 437 13.30 -9.53 -13.24
C LEU A 437 12.67 -9.40 -14.62
N THR A 438 13.29 -9.99 -15.66
CA THR A 438 12.83 -9.85 -17.05
C THR A 438 12.18 -11.10 -17.64
N GLU A 439 12.52 -12.27 -17.15
CA GLU A 439 12.05 -13.57 -17.64
C GLU A 439 11.69 -14.51 -16.50
N ILE A 440 10.73 -15.40 -16.74
CA ILE A 440 10.31 -16.46 -15.82
C ILE A 440 10.73 -17.82 -16.41
N PRO A 441 11.50 -18.65 -15.70
CA PRO A 441 11.91 -19.95 -16.23
C PRO A 441 10.73 -20.91 -16.39
N VAL A 442 10.72 -21.63 -17.51
CA VAL A 442 9.71 -22.65 -17.79
C VAL A 442 9.93 -23.88 -16.92
N ALA A 443 8.84 -24.50 -16.45
CA ALA A 443 8.84 -25.72 -15.63
C ALA A 443 9.56 -25.62 -14.26
N MET A 444 9.83 -24.43 -13.75
CA MET A 444 10.45 -24.24 -12.44
C MET A 444 9.68 -24.94 -11.31
N PHE A 445 8.37 -25.04 -11.43
CA PHE A 445 7.47 -25.64 -10.43
C PHE A 445 7.04 -27.08 -10.78
N GLU A 446 7.70 -27.76 -11.74
CA GLU A 446 7.27 -29.08 -12.23
C GLU A 446 7.10 -30.13 -11.11
N ASN A 447 7.89 -30.04 -10.06
CA ASN A 447 7.85 -30.97 -8.91
C ASN A 447 7.03 -30.43 -7.72
N CYS A 448 6.45 -29.22 -7.81
CA CYS A 448 5.70 -28.60 -6.74
C CYS A 448 4.20 -28.96 -6.79
N THR A 449 3.90 -30.28 -6.84
CA THR A 449 2.54 -30.78 -7.07
C THR A 449 1.57 -30.58 -5.92
N GLU A 450 2.07 -30.21 -4.75
CA GLU A 450 1.28 -29.97 -3.54
C GLU A 450 0.85 -28.50 -3.38
N VAL A 451 1.39 -27.57 -4.19
CA VAL A 451 1.08 -26.16 -4.09
C VAL A 451 -0.40 -25.88 -4.31
N THR A 452 -1.00 -25.15 -3.38
CA THR A 452 -2.40 -24.74 -3.42
C THR A 452 -2.58 -23.24 -3.53
N ASN A 453 -1.55 -22.45 -3.20
CA ASN A 453 -1.59 -20.98 -3.20
C ASN A 453 -0.38 -20.38 -3.93
N LEU A 454 -0.64 -19.65 -5.01
CA LEU A 454 0.34 -18.88 -5.78
C LEU A 454 -0.10 -17.42 -6.00
N GLU A 455 -1.08 -16.94 -5.20
CA GLU A 455 -1.58 -15.56 -5.32
C GLU A 455 -0.44 -14.56 -5.33
N ALA A 456 -0.51 -13.55 -6.22
CA ALA A 456 0.44 -12.47 -6.32
C ALA A 456 1.92 -12.92 -6.53
N LEU A 457 2.17 -14.10 -7.11
CA LEU A 457 3.50 -14.70 -7.25
C LEU A 457 4.53 -13.74 -7.86
N PHE A 458 4.15 -12.96 -8.89
CA PHE A 458 4.96 -11.95 -9.58
C PHE A 458 4.34 -10.56 -9.48
N TYR A 459 3.55 -10.29 -8.45
CA TYR A 459 2.91 -9.00 -8.23
C TYR A 459 3.92 -7.85 -8.28
N LEU A 460 3.64 -6.78 -9.04
CA LEU A 460 4.51 -5.60 -9.23
C LEU A 460 5.94 -5.91 -9.76
N SER A 461 6.19 -7.08 -10.32
CA SER A 461 7.46 -7.38 -10.98
C SER A 461 7.51 -6.72 -12.36
N SER A 462 7.66 -5.41 -12.33
CA SER A 462 7.48 -4.52 -13.48
C SER A 462 8.45 -4.75 -14.64
N GLY A 463 9.56 -5.45 -14.41
CA GLY A 463 10.55 -5.78 -15.45
C GLY A 463 10.17 -6.94 -16.38
N ILE A 464 9.19 -7.80 -15.99
CA ILE A 464 8.78 -8.97 -16.77
C ILE A 464 8.17 -8.53 -18.11
N LYS A 465 8.70 -9.06 -19.22
CA LYS A 465 8.29 -8.68 -20.58
C LYS A 465 7.41 -9.72 -21.23
N SER A 466 7.59 -10.99 -20.91
CA SER A 466 6.82 -12.08 -21.50
C SER A 466 6.55 -13.20 -20.52
N VAL A 467 5.42 -13.92 -20.72
CA VAL A 467 5.07 -15.12 -19.97
C VAL A 467 4.89 -16.28 -20.94
N LYS A 468 5.74 -17.30 -20.80
CA LYS A 468 5.79 -18.45 -21.68
C LYS A 468 4.87 -19.59 -21.22
N ARG A 469 4.39 -20.40 -22.14
CA ARG A 469 3.68 -21.64 -21.83
C ARG A 469 4.56 -22.56 -20.97
N GLY A 470 3.96 -23.23 -19.97
CA GLY A 470 4.65 -24.17 -19.08
C GLY A 470 5.28 -23.55 -17.84
N VAL A 471 5.17 -22.23 -17.65
CA VAL A 471 5.61 -21.57 -16.39
C VAL A 471 4.92 -22.19 -15.17
N PHE A 472 3.64 -22.57 -15.28
CA PHE A 472 2.86 -23.15 -14.18
C PHE A 472 2.81 -24.69 -14.20
N LYS A 473 3.65 -25.35 -14.98
CA LYS A 473 3.71 -26.82 -15.04
C LYS A 473 3.96 -27.41 -13.64
N GLY A 474 3.14 -28.36 -13.21
CA GLY A 474 3.21 -29.01 -11.89
C GLY A 474 2.19 -28.48 -10.88
N LEU A 475 1.63 -27.29 -11.06
CA LEU A 475 0.77 -26.62 -10.07
C LEU A 475 -0.71 -27.03 -10.16
N SER A 476 -0.99 -28.34 -10.26
CA SER A 476 -2.32 -28.87 -10.57
C SER A 476 -3.38 -28.72 -9.46
N LYS A 477 -2.99 -28.38 -8.22
CA LYS A 477 -3.90 -28.19 -7.08
C LYS A 477 -4.30 -26.73 -6.84
N VAL A 478 -3.69 -25.79 -7.52
CA VAL A 478 -3.98 -24.36 -7.37
C VAL A 478 -5.40 -24.05 -7.84
N LYS A 479 -6.17 -23.36 -7.00
CA LYS A 479 -7.55 -22.96 -7.30
C LYS A 479 -7.69 -21.51 -7.68
N THR A 480 -6.82 -20.63 -7.17
CA THR A 480 -6.86 -19.19 -7.39
C THR A 480 -5.54 -18.69 -7.95
N VAL A 481 -5.62 -17.90 -9.04
CA VAL A 481 -4.50 -17.29 -9.77
C VAL A 481 -4.60 -15.76 -9.62
N GLY A 482 -4.98 -15.31 -8.41
CA GLY A 482 -5.23 -13.91 -8.15
C GLY A 482 -3.96 -13.07 -8.18
N SER A 483 -4.01 -11.91 -8.85
CA SER A 483 -2.94 -10.90 -8.87
C SER A 483 -1.57 -11.41 -9.34
N VAL A 484 -1.48 -12.58 -9.98
CA VAL A 484 -0.18 -13.23 -10.28
C VAL A 484 0.75 -12.35 -11.08
N PHE A 485 0.24 -11.60 -12.06
CA PHE A 485 1.00 -10.66 -12.88
C PHE A 485 0.50 -9.22 -12.71
N GLN A 486 -0.28 -8.93 -11.68
CA GLN A 486 -0.77 -7.58 -11.46
C GLN A 486 0.40 -6.61 -11.30
N GLY A 487 0.38 -5.50 -12.06
CA GLY A 487 1.43 -4.49 -12.04
C GLY A 487 2.73 -4.87 -12.77
N CYS A 488 2.74 -5.96 -13.56
CA CYS A 488 3.83 -6.25 -14.48
C CYS A 488 3.80 -5.27 -15.66
N SER A 489 4.21 -4.03 -15.40
CA SER A 489 4.00 -2.90 -16.30
C SER A 489 4.75 -2.97 -17.64
N SER A 490 5.83 -3.78 -17.72
CA SER A 490 6.55 -4.04 -18.98
C SER A 490 6.05 -5.27 -19.76
N LEU A 491 5.05 -5.98 -19.24
CA LEU A 491 4.52 -7.19 -19.89
C LEU A 491 3.86 -6.82 -21.22
N THR A 492 4.36 -7.39 -22.32
CA THR A 492 3.86 -7.16 -23.68
C THR A 492 3.39 -8.41 -24.39
N ASP A 493 3.87 -9.59 -23.96
CA ASP A 493 3.65 -10.85 -24.64
C ASP A 493 3.24 -11.98 -23.69
N ILE A 494 2.18 -12.71 -24.05
CA ILE A 494 1.69 -13.86 -23.31
C ILE A 494 1.46 -15.00 -24.30
N GLU A 495 2.11 -16.14 -24.10
CA GLU A 495 1.92 -17.31 -24.96
C GLU A 495 0.53 -17.95 -24.74
N SER A 496 -0.06 -18.46 -25.82
CA SER A 496 -1.30 -19.26 -25.76
C SER A 496 -1.13 -20.48 -24.83
N GLY A 497 -2.13 -20.76 -23.98
CA GLY A 497 -2.07 -21.85 -23.03
C GLY A 497 -1.11 -21.59 -21.85
N VAL A 498 -0.84 -20.33 -21.53
CA VAL A 498 0.06 -19.94 -20.43
C VAL A 498 -0.30 -20.60 -19.10
N PHE A 499 -1.59 -20.83 -18.84
CA PHE A 499 -2.10 -21.47 -17.63
C PHE A 499 -2.08 -23.01 -17.67
N GLU A 500 -1.48 -23.62 -18.69
CA GLU A 500 -1.29 -25.08 -18.73
C GLU A 500 -0.60 -25.57 -17.46
N GLY A 501 -1.19 -26.61 -16.82
CA GLY A 501 -0.73 -27.10 -15.52
C GLY A 501 -1.63 -26.71 -14.36
N LEU A 502 -2.38 -25.62 -14.45
CA LEU A 502 -3.31 -25.16 -13.39
C LEU A 502 -4.69 -25.80 -13.54
N THR A 503 -4.75 -27.13 -13.60
CA THR A 503 -5.98 -27.87 -13.94
C THR A 503 -7.13 -27.75 -12.92
N ALA A 504 -6.85 -27.30 -11.70
CA ALA A 504 -7.86 -27.01 -10.68
C ALA A 504 -8.25 -25.54 -10.58
N ALA A 505 -7.64 -24.65 -11.40
CA ALA A 505 -7.85 -23.20 -11.29
C ALA A 505 -9.25 -22.81 -11.72
N LYS A 506 -9.88 -21.97 -10.86
CA LYS A 506 -11.25 -21.48 -11.02
C LYS A 506 -11.35 -19.96 -10.96
N SER A 507 -10.37 -19.28 -10.37
CA SER A 507 -10.44 -17.87 -10.04
C SER A 507 -9.17 -17.14 -10.48
N PHE A 508 -9.32 -16.04 -11.24
CA PHE A 508 -8.25 -15.26 -11.86
C PHE A 508 -8.38 -13.74 -11.57
N PRO A 509 -8.80 -13.31 -10.36
CA PRO A 509 -9.03 -11.91 -10.09
C PRO A 509 -7.73 -11.12 -10.21
N TYR A 510 -7.79 -9.94 -10.83
CA TYR A 510 -6.66 -9.02 -11.02
C TYR A 510 -5.42 -9.62 -11.71
N CYS A 511 -5.53 -10.78 -12.37
CA CYS A 511 -4.38 -11.57 -12.83
C CYS A 511 -3.41 -10.76 -13.71
N PHE A 512 -3.92 -9.89 -14.60
CA PHE A 512 -3.16 -8.99 -15.47
C PHE A 512 -3.55 -7.52 -15.27
N ALA A 513 -4.14 -7.18 -14.11
CA ALA A 513 -4.45 -5.79 -13.82
C ALA A 513 -3.17 -4.94 -13.76
N ASP A 514 -3.27 -3.65 -14.11
CA ASP A 514 -2.13 -2.72 -14.09
C ASP A 514 -0.96 -3.11 -15.05
N CYS A 515 -1.18 -4.02 -16.00
CA CYS A 515 -0.20 -4.36 -17.04
C CYS A 515 -0.21 -3.29 -18.15
N THR A 516 0.40 -2.14 -17.87
CA THR A 516 0.29 -0.92 -18.68
C THR A 516 1.00 -0.96 -20.03
N SER A 517 1.69 -2.05 -20.38
CA SER A 517 2.27 -2.31 -21.69
C SER A 517 1.56 -3.43 -22.48
N LEU A 518 0.61 -4.15 -21.85
CA LEU A 518 -0.09 -5.30 -22.46
C LEU A 518 -1.19 -4.79 -23.40
N ARG A 519 -0.96 -4.88 -24.72
CA ARG A 519 -1.87 -4.35 -25.74
C ARG A 519 -2.86 -5.39 -26.29
N SER A 520 -2.54 -6.66 -26.16
CA SER A 520 -3.40 -7.77 -26.61
C SER A 520 -3.12 -9.04 -25.81
N VAL A 521 -4.05 -9.98 -25.82
CA VAL A 521 -3.90 -11.32 -25.27
C VAL A 521 -4.23 -12.37 -26.32
N PRO A 522 -3.63 -13.59 -26.25
CA PRO A 522 -3.91 -14.65 -27.22
C PRO A 522 -5.32 -15.22 -27.06
N ALA A 523 -5.93 -15.69 -28.14
CA ALA A 523 -7.23 -16.38 -28.13
C ALA A 523 -7.27 -17.57 -27.16
N GLY A 524 -6.20 -18.35 -27.07
CA GLY A 524 -6.06 -19.48 -26.16
C GLY A 524 -5.52 -19.13 -24.79
N LEU A 525 -5.70 -17.89 -24.28
CA LEU A 525 -5.23 -17.49 -22.93
C LEU A 525 -5.76 -18.44 -21.87
N LEU A 526 -7.06 -18.74 -21.91
CA LEU A 526 -7.76 -19.61 -20.95
C LEU A 526 -7.90 -21.06 -21.43
N ALA A 527 -7.09 -21.50 -22.40
CA ALA A 527 -7.15 -22.87 -22.91
C ALA A 527 -6.99 -23.91 -21.80
N GLY A 528 -7.94 -24.84 -21.69
CA GLY A 528 -8.01 -25.86 -20.65
C GLY A 528 -8.59 -25.41 -19.32
N MET A 529 -9.01 -24.13 -19.16
CA MET A 529 -9.58 -23.59 -17.91
C MET A 529 -11.12 -23.72 -17.87
N SER A 530 -11.66 -24.90 -18.20
CA SER A 530 -13.11 -25.11 -18.32
C SER A 530 -13.92 -24.94 -17.03
N ALA A 531 -13.26 -25.01 -15.86
CA ALA A 531 -13.87 -24.82 -14.56
C ALA A 531 -13.68 -23.37 -14.01
N ALA A 532 -13.09 -22.47 -14.80
CA ALA A 532 -12.90 -21.09 -14.38
C ALA A 532 -14.22 -20.31 -14.39
N TYR A 533 -14.41 -19.46 -13.39
CA TYR A 533 -15.62 -18.63 -13.27
C TYR A 533 -15.37 -17.23 -12.70
N GLU A 534 -14.23 -16.98 -12.05
CA GLU A 534 -13.91 -15.71 -11.41
C GLU A 534 -12.89 -14.94 -12.21
N PHE A 535 -13.30 -13.83 -12.83
CA PHE A 535 -12.46 -12.99 -13.70
C PHE A 535 -12.49 -11.51 -13.26
N GLU A 536 -12.92 -11.23 -12.01
CA GLU A 536 -12.99 -9.86 -11.49
C GLU A 536 -11.70 -9.09 -11.76
N SER A 537 -11.82 -7.92 -12.39
CA SER A 537 -10.69 -7.01 -12.64
C SER A 537 -9.50 -7.63 -13.37
N MET A 538 -9.67 -8.78 -14.06
CA MET A 538 -8.54 -9.55 -14.61
C MET A 538 -7.61 -8.71 -15.48
N PHE A 539 -8.13 -7.73 -16.22
CA PHE A 539 -7.36 -6.83 -17.10
C PHE A 539 -7.51 -5.35 -16.72
N ALA A 540 -8.05 -5.05 -15.54
CA ALA A 540 -8.27 -3.68 -15.12
C ALA A 540 -7.00 -2.82 -15.25
N ARG A 541 -7.13 -1.60 -15.77
CA ARG A 541 -6.01 -0.64 -15.95
C ARG A 541 -4.86 -1.15 -16.84
N SER A 542 -5.13 -2.15 -17.69
CA SER A 542 -4.17 -2.60 -18.71
C SER A 542 -4.22 -1.72 -19.96
N ALA A 543 -3.17 -1.84 -20.82
CA ALA A 543 -3.10 -1.11 -22.09
C ALA A 543 -3.82 -1.80 -23.25
N LEU A 544 -4.70 -2.77 -23.00
CA LEU A 544 -5.38 -3.53 -24.03
C LEU A 544 -6.02 -2.62 -25.09
N GLU A 545 -5.70 -2.89 -26.36
CA GLU A 545 -6.27 -2.24 -27.54
C GLU A 545 -7.37 -3.11 -28.16
N SER A 546 -7.25 -4.44 -27.98
CA SER A 546 -8.22 -5.42 -28.48
C SER A 546 -8.20 -6.69 -27.64
N VAL A 547 -9.31 -7.44 -27.68
CA VAL A 547 -9.45 -8.78 -27.10
C VAL A 547 -9.95 -9.76 -28.17
N PRO A 548 -9.49 -11.03 -28.16
CA PRO A 548 -9.98 -12.03 -29.10
C PRO A 548 -11.41 -12.44 -28.79
N ALA A 549 -12.19 -12.79 -29.80
CA ALA A 549 -13.57 -13.24 -29.63
C ALA A 549 -13.68 -14.54 -28.83
N GLU A 550 -12.67 -15.38 -28.94
CA GLU A 550 -12.58 -16.73 -28.34
C GLU A 550 -12.04 -16.72 -26.90
N LEU A 551 -11.85 -15.56 -26.29
CA LEU A 551 -11.18 -15.43 -24.97
C LEU A 551 -11.83 -16.31 -23.89
N PHE A 552 -13.17 -16.43 -23.91
CA PHE A 552 -13.92 -17.20 -22.91
C PHE A 552 -14.55 -18.50 -23.45
N ASP A 553 -14.21 -18.94 -24.67
CA ASP A 553 -14.81 -20.12 -25.31
C ASP A 553 -14.61 -21.42 -24.55
N GLU A 554 -13.54 -21.55 -23.76
CA GLU A 554 -13.24 -22.72 -22.96
C GLU A 554 -13.95 -22.75 -21.61
N VAL A 555 -14.45 -21.62 -21.15
CA VAL A 555 -15.16 -21.50 -19.85
C VAL A 555 -16.49 -22.25 -19.92
N ARG A 556 -16.84 -23.03 -18.90
CA ARG A 556 -18.05 -23.88 -18.86
C ARG A 556 -18.85 -23.79 -17.55
N ASP A 557 -18.27 -23.24 -16.48
CA ASP A 557 -18.93 -23.11 -15.17
C ASP A 557 -19.54 -21.70 -15.02
N TYR A 558 -20.65 -21.48 -15.73
CA TYR A 558 -21.25 -20.15 -15.89
C TYR A 558 -22.06 -19.66 -14.68
N ASP A 559 -22.65 -20.57 -13.88
CA ASP A 559 -23.55 -20.22 -12.77
C ASP A 559 -22.91 -19.30 -11.70
N LEU A 560 -21.57 -19.25 -11.68
CA LEU A 560 -20.77 -18.44 -10.77
C LEU A 560 -19.91 -17.41 -11.49
N ALA A 561 -20.07 -17.26 -12.83
CA ALA A 561 -19.17 -16.42 -13.62
C ALA A 561 -19.27 -14.94 -13.20
N ASN A 562 -18.14 -14.38 -12.83
CA ASN A 562 -17.98 -12.98 -12.40
C ASN A 562 -17.00 -12.27 -13.34
N TYR A 563 -17.52 -11.32 -14.12
CA TYR A 563 -16.77 -10.47 -15.04
C TYR A 563 -16.74 -9.01 -14.58
N SER A 564 -17.08 -8.74 -13.31
CA SER A 564 -17.08 -7.38 -12.78
C SER A 564 -15.71 -6.73 -12.91
N TYR A 565 -15.70 -5.44 -13.30
CA TYR A 565 -14.48 -4.66 -13.52
C TYR A 565 -13.48 -5.26 -14.53
N LEU A 566 -13.84 -6.27 -15.31
CA LEU A 566 -12.92 -7.05 -16.16
C LEU A 566 -12.00 -6.19 -17.02
N PHE A 567 -12.54 -5.15 -17.67
CA PHE A 567 -11.84 -4.19 -18.53
C PHE A 567 -11.92 -2.75 -17.97
N SER A 568 -12.13 -2.62 -16.67
CA SER A 568 -12.18 -1.31 -16.00
C SER A 568 -10.90 -0.52 -16.28
N GLU A 569 -11.06 0.76 -16.65
CA GLU A 569 -9.96 1.68 -16.94
C GLU A 569 -9.00 1.23 -18.06
N CYS A 570 -9.39 0.30 -18.92
CA CYS A 570 -8.65 -0.04 -20.15
C CYS A 570 -8.82 1.10 -21.18
N LYS A 571 -8.05 2.17 -21.03
CA LYS A 571 -8.20 3.42 -21.79
C LYS A 571 -7.95 3.28 -23.30
N ASN A 572 -7.23 2.23 -23.73
CA ASN A 572 -6.90 1.99 -25.12
C ASN A 572 -7.87 1.03 -25.83
N LEU A 573 -8.75 0.35 -25.06
CA LEU A 573 -9.72 -0.61 -25.61
C LEU A 573 -10.86 0.16 -26.29
N LYS A 574 -10.90 0.14 -27.64
CA LYS A 574 -11.86 0.94 -28.42
C LYS A 574 -13.16 0.20 -28.71
N THR A 575 -13.10 -1.11 -28.84
CA THR A 575 -14.23 -1.98 -29.09
C THR A 575 -13.94 -3.39 -28.59
N VAL A 576 -14.99 -4.19 -28.43
CA VAL A 576 -14.92 -5.63 -28.13
C VAL A 576 -15.69 -6.42 -29.17
N PRO A 577 -15.34 -7.69 -29.47
CA PRO A 577 -16.09 -8.54 -30.37
C PRO A 577 -17.54 -8.76 -29.89
N ALA A 578 -18.51 -8.71 -30.78
CA ALA A 578 -19.93 -8.98 -30.43
C ALA A 578 -20.13 -10.38 -29.84
N THR A 579 -19.27 -11.34 -30.22
CA THR A 579 -19.35 -12.75 -29.78
C THR A 579 -18.57 -13.08 -28.55
N LEU A 580 -17.98 -12.08 -27.87
CA LEU A 580 -17.10 -12.28 -26.70
C LEU A 580 -17.76 -13.10 -25.57
N PHE A 581 -19.08 -12.98 -25.40
CA PHE A 581 -19.86 -13.68 -24.38
C PHE A 581 -20.91 -14.65 -24.96
N ASP A 582 -20.77 -15.10 -26.23
CA ASP A 582 -21.76 -15.97 -26.89
C ASP A 582 -21.97 -17.31 -26.16
N HIS A 583 -20.99 -17.77 -25.42
CA HIS A 583 -21.05 -19.00 -24.64
C HIS A 583 -21.46 -18.81 -23.18
N VAL A 584 -21.56 -17.56 -22.72
CA VAL A 584 -21.92 -17.22 -21.33
C VAL A 584 -23.44 -17.13 -21.23
N THR A 585 -24.08 -18.08 -20.55
CA THR A 585 -25.55 -18.12 -20.37
C THR A 585 -26.02 -17.65 -19.01
N ASP A 586 -25.18 -17.71 -17.98
CA ASP A 586 -25.47 -17.38 -16.60
C ASP A 586 -24.32 -16.59 -15.97
N THR A 587 -24.55 -15.88 -14.88
CA THR A 587 -23.50 -15.14 -14.13
C THR A 587 -23.80 -15.07 -12.64
N ALA A 588 -22.75 -14.79 -11.84
CA ALA A 588 -22.86 -14.46 -10.41
C ALA A 588 -23.64 -13.16 -10.15
N SER A 589 -23.87 -12.83 -8.87
CA SER A 589 -24.63 -11.64 -8.43
C SER A 589 -24.14 -10.32 -9.04
N ASP A 590 -22.82 -10.18 -9.24
CA ASP A 590 -22.21 -8.96 -9.73
C ASP A 590 -21.88 -9.02 -11.24
N GLY A 591 -22.12 -10.15 -11.87
CA GLY A 591 -22.08 -10.46 -13.29
C GLY A 591 -21.15 -9.57 -14.14
N PHE A 592 -21.72 -8.53 -14.75
CA PHE A 592 -21.02 -7.57 -15.61
C PHE A 592 -20.90 -6.17 -14.98
N ASN A 593 -21.08 -6.07 -13.66
CA ASN A 593 -21.05 -4.78 -12.95
C ASN A 593 -19.69 -4.07 -13.17
N CYS A 594 -19.72 -2.78 -13.52
CA CYS A 594 -18.52 -1.98 -13.79
C CYS A 594 -17.53 -2.58 -14.80
N MET A 595 -17.95 -3.53 -15.65
CA MET A 595 -17.04 -4.27 -16.54
C MET A 595 -16.15 -3.36 -17.38
N PHE A 596 -16.71 -2.28 -17.94
CA PHE A 596 -16.00 -1.27 -18.75
C PHE A 596 -15.91 0.08 -18.03
N TYR A 597 -15.97 0.11 -16.70
CA TYR A 597 -15.87 1.35 -15.93
C TYR A 597 -14.68 2.18 -16.36
N GLU A 598 -14.91 3.44 -16.74
CA GLU A 598 -13.89 4.38 -17.23
C GLU A 598 -12.98 3.84 -18.35
N SER A 599 -13.42 2.87 -19.15
CA SER A 599 -12.67 2.35 -20.28
C SER A 599 -12.69 3.30 -21.50
N GLY A 600 -11.80 3.02 -22.47
CA GLY A 600 -11.71 3.79 -23.72
C GLY A 600 -12.67 3.34 -24.83
N VAL A 601 -13.70 2.53 -24.51
CA VAL A 601 -14.62 1.98 -25.50
C VAL A 601 -15.35 3.10 -26.23
N GLU A 602 -15.24 3.09 -27.57
CA GLU A 602 -15.88 4.05 -28.50
C GLU A 602 -17.20 3.53 -29.04
N THR A 603 -17.28 2.22 -29.26
CA THR A 603 -18.45 1.56 -29.87
C THR A 603 -18.78 0.27 -29.12
N ILE A 604 -20.07 0.06 -28.80
CA ILE A 604 -20.59 -1.18 -28.23
C ILE A 604 -21.33 -1.94 -29.34
N PRO A 605 -20.89 -3.16 -29.67
CA PRO A 605 -21.53 -3.95 -30.74
C PRO A 605 -22.90 -4.48 -30.34
N ALA A 606 -23.81 -4.58 -31.29
CA ALA A 606 -25.11 -5.20 -31.04
C ALA A 606 -24.97 -6.66 -30.59
N GLY A 607 -25.82 -7.09 -29.65
CA GLY A 607 -25.87 -8.46 -29.17
C GLY A 607 -24.79 -8.88 -28.21
N LEU A 608 -23.91 -7.99 -27.72
CA LEU A 608 -22.78 -8.31 -26.86
C LEU A 608 -23.10 -9.25 -25.69
N PHE A 609 -24.28 -9.12 -25.08
CA PHE A 609 -24.77 -9.98 -24.00
C PHE A 609 -25.97 -10.84 -24.38
N ALA A 610 -26.27 -11.02 -25.66
CA ALA A 610 -27.51 -11.67 -26.13
C ALA A 610 -27.69 -13.11 -25.60
N SER A 611 -26.61 -13.83 -25.36
CA SER A 611 -26.60 -15.21 -24.85
C SER A 611 -26.79 -15.31 -23.33
N CYS A 612 -26.60 -14.22 -22.57
CA CYS A 612 -26.59 -14.18 -21.10
C CYS A 612 -27.99 -14.14 -20.51
N THR A 613 -28.82 -15.18 -20.72
CA THR A 613 -30.27 -15.16 -20.42
C THR A 613 -30.64 -15.36 -18.98
N LYS A 614 -29.74 -15.88 -18.14
CA LYS A 614 -29.98 -16.19 -16.72
C LYS A 614 -29.13 -15.30 -15.81
N VAL A 615 -29.14 -14.01 -16.05
CA VAL A 615 -28.36 -13.06 -15.24
C VAL A 615 -29.13 -12.57 -14.01
N PRO A 616 -28.43 -12.19 -12.93
CA PRO A 616 -29.05 -11.58 -11.73
C PRO A 616 -29.70 -10.24 -12.01
N SER A 617 -30.51 -9.79 -11.06
CA SER A 617 -31.30 -8.55 -11.18
C SER A 617 -30.50 -7.27 -11.35
N THR A 618 -29.23 -7.26 -10.97
CA THR A 618 -28.31 -6.12 -10.96
C THR A 618 -27.12 -6.30 -11.89
N ALA A 619 -27.05 -7.37 -12.67
CA ALA A 619 -25.88 -7.80 -13.46
C ALA A 619 -25.27 -6.70 -14.36
N PHE A 620 -26.06 -5.74 -14.83
CA PHE A 620 -25.63 -4.68 -15.75
C PHE A 620 -25.51 -3.30 -15.09
N GLU A 621 -25.60 -3.21 -13.75
CA GLU A 621 -25.40 -1.91 -13.09
C GLU A 621 -23.99 -1.37 -13.40
N THR A 622 -23.92 -0.09 -13.76
CA THR A 622 -22.65 0.63 -13.99
C THR A 622 -21.70 0.02 -15.03
N THR A 623 -22.17 -0.93 -15.85
CA THR A 623 -21.33 -1.70 -16.80
C THR A 623 -20.43 -0.80 -17.68
N PHE A 624 -20.96 0.31 -18.22
CA PHE A 624 -20.27 1.27 -19.06
C PHE A 624 -20.12 2.65 -18.39
N MET A 625 -20.17 2.69 -17.07
CA MET A 625 -20.06 3.95 -16.33
C MET A 625 -18.71 4.61 -16.59
N GLY A 626 -18.71 5.93 -16.86
CA GLY A 626 -17.49 6.72 -17.00
C GLY A 626 -16.72 6.47 -18.32
N CYS A 627 -17.34 5.89 -19.36
CA CYS A 627 -16.68 5.69 -20.66
C CYS A 627 -16.58 7.02 -21.42
N PRO A 628 -15.43 7.72 -21.40
CA PRO A 628 -15.33 9.10 -21.90
C PRO A 628 -15.33 9.17 -23.42
N GLU A 629 -15.00 8.06 -24.09
CA GLU A 629 -14.88 7.98 -25.53
C GLU A 629 -16.11 7.33 -26.21
N LEU A 630 -17.08 6.82 -25.45
CA LEU A 630 -18.25 6.13 -25.97
C LEU A 630 -19.13 7.08 -26.80
N THR A 631 -19.25 6.79 -28.10
CA THR A 631 -20.08 7.56 -29.05
C THR A 631 -21.30 6.79 -29.51
N THR A 632 -21.18 5.45 -29.69
CA THR A 632 -22.12 4.64 -30.44
C THR A 632 -22.48 3.34 -29.73
N ILE A 633 -23.77 3.02 -29.69
CA ILE A 633 -24.34 1.72 -29.34
C ILE A 633 -25.04 1.21 -30.61
N GLU A 634 -24.60 0.07 -31.17
CA GLU A 634 -25.03 -0.36 -32.50
C GLU A 634 -26.43 -0.97 -32.56
N GLY A 635 -27.09 -1.18 -31.41
CA GLY A 635 -28.44 -1.77 -31.32
C GLY A 635 -28.69 -2.31 -29.91
N SER A 636 -29.66 -3.21 -29.75
CA SER A 636 -29.86 -3.92 -28.51
C SER A 636 -28.65 -4.80 -28.21
N ILE A 637 -28.09 -4.63 -27.01
CA ILE A 637 -26.89 -5.35 -26.54
C ILE A 637 -27.22 -6.45 -25.54
N PHE A 638 -28.47 -6.54 -25.08
CA PHE A 638 -28.90 -7.35 -23.96
C PHE A 638 -29.62 -8.65 -24.37
N PRO A 639 -29.67 -9.66 -23.45
CA PRO A 639 -30.43 -10.87 -23.65
C PRO A 639 -31.94 -10.64 -23.48
N GLU A 640 -32.75 -11.50 -24.08
CA GLU A 640 -34.19 -11.55 -23.75
C GLU A 640 -34.41 -12.18 -22.36
N THR A 641 -34.68 -11.34 -21.35
CA THR A 641 -34.87 -11.78 -19.96
C THR A 641 -35.75 -10.82 -19.17
N THR A 642 -36.43 -11.36 -18.15
CA THR A 642 -37.18 -10.58 -17.16
C THR A 642 -36.57 -10.59 -15.75
N SER A 643 -35.43 -11.26 -15.57
CA SER A 643 -34.72 -11.34 -14.30
C SER A 643 -34.08 -10.01 -13.89
N VAL A 644 -33.61 -9.23 -14.85
CA VAL A 644 -32.98 -7.93 -14.62
C VAL A 644 -34.02 -6.91 -14.17
N THR A 645 -33.72 -6.22 -13.07
CA THR A 645 -34.59 -5.18 -12.52
C THR A 645 -33.91 -3.84 -12.32
N SER A 646 -32.62 -3.73 -12.57
CA SER A 646 -31.88 -2.48 -12.40
C SER A 646 -30.92 -2.22 -13.54
N MET A 647 -31.00 -0.98 -14.08
CA MET A 647 -30.08 -0.39 -15.06
C MET A 647 -29.36 0.81 -14.45
N LYS A 648 -29.16 0.79 -13.12
CA LYS A 648 -28.56 1.92 -12.40
C LYS A 648 -27.21 2.25 -12.96
N GLY A 649 -27.03 3.51 -13.37
CA GLY A 649 -25.75 4.06 -13.79
C GLY A 649 -25.14 3.40 -15.03
N LEU A 650 -25.89 2.63 -15.81
CA LEU A 650 -25.37 1.81 -16.92
C LEU A 650 -24.44 2.59 -17.87
N PHE A 651 -24.80 3.82 -18.23
CA PHE A 651 -24.05 4.77 -19.06
C PHE A 651 -23.81 6.09 -18.32
N TYR A 652 -23.74 6.04 -17.01
CA TYR A 652 -23.43 7.22 -16.21
C TYR A 652 -22.10 7.82 -16.63
N ASP A 653 -22.05 9.14 -16.85
CA ASP A 653 -20.82 9.89 -17.19
C ASP A 653 -20.17 9.42 -18.51
N CYS A 654 -21.00 9.22 -19.58
CA CYS A 654 -20.55 8.96 -20.95
C CYS A 654 -20.73 10.24 -21.80
N PRO A 655 -19.85 11.24 -21.69
CA PRO A 655 -20.09 12.59 -22.22
C PRO A 655 -20.16 12.67 -23.75
N LYS A 656 -19.57 11.72 -24.47
CA LYS A 656 -19.55 11.67 -25.92
C LYS A 656 -20.69 10.86 -26.54
N LEU A 657 -21.54 10.21 -25.73
CA LEU A 657 -22.66 9.43 -26.27
C LEU A 657 -23.65 10.35 -26.99
N GLU A 658 -23.76 10.18 -28.33
CA GLU A 658 -24.57 11.05 -29.20
C GLU A 658 -26.00 10.55 -29.41
N SER A 659 -26.20 9.23 -29.40
CA SER A 659 -27.50 8.60 -29.68
C SER A 659 -27.69 7.29 -28.94
N ILE A 660 -28.96 6.93 -28.69
CA ILE A 660 -29.38 5.69 -28.04
C ILE A 660 -30.23 4.91 -29.04
N PRO A 661 -29.98 3.59 -29.23
CA PRO A 661 -30.86 2.74 -30.09
C PRO A 661 -32.28 2.65 -29.51
N ALA A 662 -33.30 2.73 -30.37
CA ALA A 662 -34.70 2.67 -29.94
C ALA A 662 -35.08 1.32 -29.28
N ASP A 663 -34.43 0.24 -29.67
CA ASP A 663 -34.64 -1.12 -29.18
C ASP A 663 -33.72 -1.55 -28.03
N LEU A 664 -32.90 -0.61 -27.48
CA LEU A 664 -31.89 -0.92 -26.44
C LEU A 664 -32.46 -1.73 -25.26
N PHE A 665 -33.61 -1.33 -24.73
CA PHE A 665 -34.23 -1.99 -23.57
C PHE A 665 -35.42 -2.90 -23.92
N LYS A 666 -35.69 -3.11 -25.23
CA LYS A 666 -36.73 -4.00 -25.71
C LYS A 666 -36.63 -5.44 -25.17
N PRO A 667 -35.45 -6.05 -25.07
CA PRO A 667 -35.31 -7.44 -24.60
C PRO A 667 -35.83 -7.72 -23.21
N PHE A 668 -35.91 -6.71 -22.34
CA PHE A 668 -36.37 -6.86 -20.96
C PHE A 668 -37.90 -6.89 -20.82
N GLY A 669 -38.65 -6.53 -21.86
CA GLY A 669 -40.11 -6.62 -21.91
C GLY A 669 -40.80 -6.08 -20.66
N THR A 670 -41.57 -6.92 -19.95
CA THR A 670 -42.34 -6.57 -18.76
C THR A 670 -41.55 -6.63 -17.43
N ALA A 671 -40.23 -6.66 -17.45
CA ALA A 671 -39.40 -6.60 -16.25
C ALA A 671 -39.64 -5.31 -15.46
N LYS A 672 -39.61 -5.39 -14.12
CA LYS A 672 -39.80 -4.23 -13.22
C LYS A 672 -38.52 -3.38 -13.14
N LEU A 673 -38.13 -2.80 -14.29
CA LEU A 673 -36.89 -2.07 -14.41
C LEU A 673 -36.86 -0.77 -13.58
N LYS A 674 -35.69 -0.44 -13.13
CA LYS A 674 -35.30 0.86 -12.55
C LYS A 674 -34.20 1.44 -13.40
N PHE A 675 -34.43 2.63 -13.94
CA PHE A 675 -33.49 3.36 -14.81
C PHE A 675 -32.79 4.49 -14.05
N SER A 676 -32.48 4.29 -12.76
CA SER A 676 -31.86 5.32 -11.94
C SER A 676 -30.50 5.69 -12.50
N GLN A 677 -30.29 6.97 -12.83
CA GLN A 677 -29.00 7.51 -13.29
C GLN A 677 -28.44 6.86 -14.56
N THR A 678 -29.27 6.15 -15.34
CA THR A 678 -28.83 5.30 -16.47
C THR A 678 -28.02 6.06 -17.50
N PHE A 679 -28.39 7.31 -17.85
CA PHE A 679 -27.72 8.20 -18.80
C PHE A 679 -27.30 9.52 -18.15
N GLN A 680 -27.06 9.55 -16.83
CA GLN A 680 -26.66 10.77 -16.16
C GLN A 680 -25.34 11.28 -16.74
N ASN A 681 -25.22 12.60 -17.01
CA ASN A 681 -24.07 13.27 -17.58
C ASN A 681 -23.68 12.83 -19.01
N CYS A 682 -24.61 12.28 -19.81
CA CYS A 682 -24.41 12.07 -21.25
C CYS A 682 -24.59 13.43 -21.98
N THR A 683 -23.56 14.27 -21.91
CA THR A 683 -23.65 15.70 -22.30
C THR A 683 -23.78 15.94 -23.81
N SER A 684 -23.37 14.98 -24.66
CA SER A 684 -23.53 15.07 -26.11
C SER A 684 -24.88 14.55 -26.65
N LEU A 685 -25.69 13.96 -25.77
CA LEU A 685 -26.99 13.39 -26.14
C LEU A 685 -27.97 14.52 -26.44
N LYS A 686 -28.43 14.65 -27.71
CA LYS A 686 -29.29 15.74 -28.16
C LYS A 686 -30.76 15.39 -28.19
N THR A 687 -31.08 14.16 -28.52
CA THR A 687 -32.44 13.65 -28.71
C THR A 687 -32.57 12.25 -28.16
N LEU A 688 -33.79 11.83 -27.80
CA LEU A 688 -34.14 10.50 -27.33
C LEU A 688 -35.03 9.82 -28.37
N PRO A 689 -34.87 8.49 -28.64
CA PRO A 689 -35.82 7.76 -29.46
C PRO A 689 -37.17 7.58 -28.76
N GLU A 690 -38.27 7.74 -29.49
CA GLU A 690 -39.61 7.69 -28.92
C GLU A 690 -39.92 6.30 -28.33
N GLU A 691 -39.41 5.24 -28.95
CA GLU A 691 -39.66 3.83 -28.60
C GLU A 691 -38.72 3.32 -27.50
N LEU A 692 -37.79 4.13 -26.97
CA LEU A 692 -36.77 3.69 -26.03
C LEU A 692 -37.32 2.85 -24.86
N PHE A 693 -38.45 3.25 -24.30
CA PHE A 693 -39.12 2.53 -23.19
C PHE A 693 -40.48 1.92 -23.57
N ALA A 694 -40.81 1.83 -24.86
CA ALA A 694 -42.12 1.39 -25.34
C ALA A 694 -42.49 -0.02 -24.85
N HIS A 695 -41.52 -0.89 -24.64
CA HIS A 695 -41.74 -2.28 -24.21
C HIS A 695 -41.63 -2.47 -22.69
N ASN A 696 -41.18 -1.48 -21.91
CA ASN A 696 -40.87 -1.61 -20.48
C ASN A 696 -42.07 -1.22 -19.59
N THR A 697 -43.22 -1.89 -19.80
CA THR A 697 -44.51 -1.50 -19.23
C THR A 697 -44.58 -1.60 -17.69
N ALA A 698 -43.70 -2.37 -17.06
CA ALA A 698 -43.61 -2.51 -15.61
C ALA A 698 -42.52 -1.64 -14.95
N ALA A 699 -41.83 -0.78 -15.70
CA ALA A 699 -40.82 0.12 -15.16
C ALA A 699 -41.38 1.05 -14.09
N THR A 700 -40.62 1.31 -13.03
CA THR A 700 -41.08 2.01 -11.84
C THR A 700 -40.28 3.25 -11.46
N HIS A 701 -38.99 3.32 -11.79
CA HIS A 701 -38.06 4.37 -11.36
C HIS A 701 -37.28 4.93 -12.54
N PHE A 702 -37.32 6.26 -12.70
CA PHE A 702 -36.50 7.03 -13.65
C PHE A 702 -35.75 8.13 -12.90
N THR A 703 -35.37 7.88 -11.65
CA THR A 703 -34.64 8.81 -10.80
C THR A 703 -33.31 9.19 -11.44
N GLY A 704 -33.14 10.48 -11.79
CA GLY A 704 -31.88 10.99 -12.34
C GLY A 704 -31.51 10.41 -13.71
N THR A 705 -32.42 9.75 -14.45
CA THR A 705 -32.10 9.00 -15.67
C THR A 705 -31.31 9.82 -16.69
N PHE A 706 -31.66 11.10 -16.88
CA PHE A 706 -31.00 12.03 -17.81
C PHE A 706 -30.43 13.26 -17.09
N THR A 707 -30.18 13.18 -15.79
CA THR A 707 -29.52 14.26 -15.03
C THR A 707 -28.26 14.72 -15.74
N GLY A 708 -28.08 16.03 -15.93
CA GLY A 708 -26.86 16.58 -16.51
C GLY A 708 -26.66 16.30 -18.00
N CYS A 709 -27.66 15.81 -18.73
CA CYS A 709 -27.64 15.73 -20.18
C CYS A 709 -27.75 17.13 -20.77
N THR A 710 -26.70 17.91 -20.68
CA THR A 710 -26.69 19.34 -21.02
C THR A 710 -26.93 19.61 -22.51
N GLY A 711 -26.69 18.62 -23.39
CA GLY A 711 -26.95 18.70 -24.81
C GLY A 711 -28.38 18.38 -25.21
N LEU A 712 -29.23 17.87 -24.30
CA LEU A 712 -30.60 17.41 -24.62
C LEU A 712 -31.52 18.59 -24.95
N GLU A 713 -31.93 18.69 -26.21
CA GLU A 713 -32.71 19.82 -26.73
C GLU A 713 -34.23 19.58 -26.63
N SER A 714 -34.67 18.32 -26.76
CA SER A 714 -36.09 17.93 -26.76
C SER A 714 -36.32 16.51 -26.25
N VAL A 715 -37.53 16.23 -25.77
CA VAL A 715 -38.01 14.93 -25.30
C VAL A 715 -39.18 14.49 -26.17
N PRO A 716 -39.26 13.23 -26.65
CA PRO A 716 -40.40 12.71 -27.40
C PRO A 716 -41.71 12.69 -26.62
N GLU A 717 -42.82 12.92 -27.27
CA GLU A 717 -44.15 13.02 -26.66
C GLU A 717 -44.57 11.74 -25.92
N ASN A 718 -44.29 10.56 -26.51
CA ASN A 718 -44.73 9.26 -26.00
C ASN A 718 -43.61 8.50 -25.26
N LEU A 719 -42.48 9.14 -24.93
CA LEU A 719 -41.33 8.49 -24.32
C LEU A 719 -41.71 7.57 -23.15
N LEU A 720 -42.63 8.01 -22.27
CA LEU A 720 -43.06 7.29 -21.07
C LEU A 720 -44.46 6.69 -21.17
N ALA A 721 -45.11 6.80 -22.30
CA ALA A 721 -46.52 6.43 -22.46
C ALA A 721 -46.85 4.98 -22.05
N SER A 722 -45.96 4.03 -22.29
CA SER A 722 -46.11 2.62 -21.95
C SER A 722 -45.79 2.28 -20.47
N CYS A 723 -45.15 3.16 -19.72
CA CYS A 723 -44.66 2.89 -18.35
C CYS A 723 -45.73 3.13 -17.30
N ALA A 724 -46.90 2.42 -17.37
CA ALA A 724 -48.05 2.66 -16.50
C ALA A 724 -47.80 2.45 -14.98
N ASN A 725 -46.69 1.85 -14.58
CA ASN A 725 -46.28 1.64 -13.19
C ASN A 725 -45.25 2.63 -12.69
N LEU A 726 -44.90 3.64 -13.48
CA LEU A 726 -43.95 4.67 -13.12
C LEU A 726 -44.38 5.43 -11.87
N ALA A 727 -43.52 5.46 -10.86
CA ALA A 727 -43.74 6.07 -9.56
C ALA A 727 -42.78 7.18 -9.19
N TYR A 728 -41.51 7.11 -9.70
CA TYR A 728 -40.45 8.00 -9.30
C TYR A 728 -39.74 8.59 -10.53
N VAL A 729 -39.79 9.95 -10.67
CA VAL A 729 -39.16 10.73 -11.74
C VAL A 729 -38.27 11.86 -11.20
N ASN A 730 -37.96 11.84 -9.91
CA ASN A 730 -37.14 12.84 -9.27
C ASN A 730 -35.78 12.99 -9.99
N LYS A 731 -35.36 14.25 -10.25
CA LYS A 731 -34.13 14.58 -10.97
C LYS A 731 -34.02 14.04 -12.40
N MET A 732 -35.11 13.54 -13.00
CA MET A 732 -35.05 12.85 -14.29
C MET A 732 -34.35 13.68 -15.36
N PHE A 733 -34.60 14.99 -15.44
CA PHE A 733 -34.02 15.96 -16.38
C PHE A 733 -33.26 17.09 -15.65
N TYR A 734 -32.82 16.85 -14.41
CA TYR A 734 -32.06 17.85 -13.65
C TYR A 734 -30.85 18.33 -14.46
N GLY A 735 -30.67 19.64 -14.60
CA GLY A 735 -29.51 20.23 -15.27
C GLY A 735 -29.46 19.98 -16.79
N CYS A 736 -30.57 19.62 -17.46
CA CYS A 736 -30.67 19.57 -18.92
C CYS A 736 -30.75 21.01 -19.47
N THR A 737 -29.60 21.69 -19.51
CA THR A 737 -29.54 23.15 -19.77
C THR A 737 -29.94 23.55 -21.20
N ALA A 738 -29.90 22.63 -22.17
CA ALA A 738 -30.33 22.90 -23.56
C ALA A 738 -31.82 22.56 -23.81
N LEU A 739 -32.54 21.99 -22.81
CA LEU A 739 -33.94 21.56 -22.98
C LEU A 739 -34.86 22.76 -23.07
N LYS A 740 -35.44 23.00 -24.26
CA LYS A 740 -36.29 24.19 -24.55
C LYS A 740 -37.75 23.98 -24.28
N THR A 741 -38.26 22.75 -24.51
CA THR A 741 -39.67 22.41 -24.40
C THR A 741 -39.89 21.03 -23.83
N VAL A 742 -40.99 20.86 -23.10
CA VAL A 742 -41.46 19.56 -22.58
C VAL A 742 -42.79 19.24 -23.26
N PRO A 743 -42.98 18.01 -23.82
CA PRO A 743 -44.22 17.69 -24.51
C PRO A 743 -45.40 17.53 -23.53
N GLU A 744 -46.58 17.94 -23.96
CA GLU A 744 -47.79 17.93 -23.11
C GLU A 744 -48.17 16.55 -22.58
N LYS A 745 -47.93 15.47 -23.40
CA LYS A 745 -48.33 14.11 -23.02
C LYS A 745 -47.21 13.32 -22.34
N LEU A 746 -46.09 13.92 -21.99
CA LEU A 746 -44.94 13.21 -21.42
C LEU A 746 -45.31 12.29 -20.26
N PHE A 747 -46.20 12.74 -19.37
CA PHE A 747 -46.66 11.99 -18.18
C PHE A 747 -48.13 11.52 -18.28
N ALA A 748 -48.76 11.64 -19.47
CA ALA A 748 -50.19 11.33 -19.62
C ALA A 748 -50.55 9.85 -19.29
N GLY A 749 -49.62 8.92 -19.50
CA GLY A 749 -49.78 7.50 -19.20
C GLY A 749 -49.36 7.07 -17.77
N ASN A 750 -48.99 8.00 -16.87
CA ASN A 750 -48.27 7.68 -15.63
C ASN A 750 -48.99 8.19 -14.37
N PRO A 751 -50.23 7.75 -14.06
CA PRO A 751 -51.00 8.29 -12.93
C PRO A 751 -50.45 7.93 -11.54
N LYS A 752 -49.45 7.04 -11.45
CA LYS A 752 -48.86 6.56 -10.19
C LYS A 752 -47.63 7.36 -9.73
N ILE A 753 -47.26 8.39 -10.47
CA ILE A 753 -46.07 9.20 -10.07
C ILE A 753 -46.33 9.88 -8.73
N GLN A 754 -45.37 9.75 -7.83
CA GLN A 754 -45.39 10.28 -6.46
C GLN A 754 -44.46 11.44 -6.24
N THR A 755 -43.44 11.61 -7.10
CA THR A 755 -42.43 12.66 -6.93
C THR A 755 -41.96 13.24 -8.26
N PHE A 756 -41.98 14.55 -8.35
CA PHE A 756 -41.34 15.39 -9.38
C PHE A 756 -40.25 16.24 -8.77
N GLU A 757 -39.71 15.86 -7.62
CA GLU A 757 -38.67 16.59 -6.93
C GLU A 757 -37.48 16.81 -7.87
N GLU A 758 -37.10 18.07 -8.07
CA GLU A 758 -35.99 18.50 -8.93
C GLU A 758 -36.04 17.97 -10.38
N THR A 759 -37.20 17.51 -10.89
CA THR A 759 -37.33 16.83 -12.18
C THR A 759 -36.79 17.66 -13.35
N PHE A 760 -37.06 18.95 -13.41
CA PHE A 760 -36.60 19.91 -14.41
C PHE A 760 -35.72 21.01 -13.81
N SER A 761 -35.25 20.82 -12.58
CA SER A 761 -34.39 21.79 -11.91
C SER A 761 -33.15 22.09 -12.75
N GLY A 762 -32.82 23.35 -12.94
CA GLY A 762 -31.65 23.78 -13.73
C GLY A 762 -31.81 23.62 -15.24
N CYS A 763 -33.02 23.40 -15.78
CA CYS A 763 -33.29 23.46 -17.22
C CYS A 763 -33.35 24.92 -17.66
N THR A 764 -32.19 25.58 -17.76
CA THR A 764 -32.06 27.02 -17.96
C THR A 764 -32.60 27.52 -19.30
N ALA A 765 -32.70 26.67 -20.33
CA ALA A 765 -33.27 27.03 -21.63
C ALA A 765 -34.78 26.71 -21.75
N LEU A 766 -35.43 26.17 -20.70
CA LEU A 766 -36.87 25.82 -20.75
C LEU A 766 -37.72 27.06 -20.80
N GLU A 767 -38.40 27.30 -21.93
CA GLU A 767 -39.15 28.52 -22.23
C GLU A 767 -40.64 28.44 -21.78
N THR A 768 -41.26 27.25 -21.87
CA THR A 768 -42.66 27.02 -21.59
C THR A 768 -42.99 25.71 -20.91
N ILE A 769 -44.05 25.66 -20.09
CA ILE A 769 -44.62 24.46 -19.52
C ILE A 769 -45.97 24.22 -20.16
N PRO A 770 -46.28 23.04 -20.72
CA PRO A 770 -47.62 22.71 -21.25
C PRO A 770 -48.68 22.70 -20.17
N GLU A 771 -49.87 23.19 -20.47
CA GLU A 771 -51.02 23.29 -19.52
C GLU A 771 -51.40 21.95 -18.91
N LYS A 772 -51.39 20.86 -19.70
CA LYS A 772 -51.81 19.50 -19.27
C LYS A 772 -50.64 18.59 -18.87
N LEU A 773 -49.44 19.11 -18.64
CA LEU A 773 -48.28 18.30 -18.28
C LEU A 773 -48.54 17.36 -17.10
N PHE A 774 -49.30 17.82 -16.09
CA PHE A 774 -49.61 17.02 -14.90
C PHE A 774 -51.10 16.52 -14.88
N SER A 775 -51.82 16.56 -16.00
CA SER A 775 -53.25 16.26 -16.07
C SER A 775 -53.61 14.82 -15.64
N ALA A 776 -52.73 13.84 -15.78
CA ALA A 776 -52.92 12.47 -15.32
C ALA A 776 -52.47 12.26 -13.83
N ILE A 777 -51.85 13.25 -13.22
CA ILE A 777 -51.21 13.10 -11.92
C ILE A 777 -52.18 13.44 -10.80
N GLY A 778 -52.03 12.75 -9.66
CA GLY A 778 -52.79 13.06 -8.45
C GLY A 778 -54.30 12.74 -8.49
N THR A 779 -54.76 12.03 -9.52
CA THR A 779 -56.13 11.50 -9.59
C THR A 779 -56.44 10.45 -8.52
N THR A 780 -55.41 9.95 -7.85
CA THR A 780 -55.50 9.01 -6.73
C THR A 780 -55.35 9.74 -5.40
N THR A 781 -55.51 9.04 -4.28
CA THR A 781 -55.41 9.61 -2.91
C THR A 781 -53.96 9.84 -2.43
N THR A 782 -52.97 9.48 -3.24
CA THR A 782 -51.54 9.63 -2.89
C THR A 782 -51.05 11.09 -3.00
N SER A 783 -50.25 11.53 -2.03
CA SER A 783 -49.62 12.86 -2.10
C SER A 783 -48.46 12.88 -3.09
N VAL A 784 -48.30 13.98 -3.82
CA VAL A 784 -47.24 14.18 -4.82
C VAL A 784 -46.34 15.32 -4.37
N THR A 785 -45.00 15.20 -4.51
CA THR A 785 -44.07 16.29 -4.26
C THR A 785 -43.59 16.94 -5.57
N PHE A 786 -43.54 18.25 -5.56
CA PHE A 786 -43.01 19.11 -6.64
C PHE A 786 -41.86 20.00 -6.11
N ALA A 787 -41.23 19.63 -4.99
CA ALA A 787 -40.15 20.38 -4.42
C ALA A 787 -39.06 20.64 -5.49
N LYS A 788 -38.70 21.93 -5.70
CA LYS A 788 -37.70 22.34 -6.68
C LYS A 788 -37.93 21.85 -8.13
N CYS A 789 -39.13 21.48 -8.50
CA CYS A 789 -39.42 20.84 -9.80
C CYS A 789 -38.89 21.64 -10.99
N PHE A 790 -39.04 22.97 -11.00
CA PHE A 790 -38.57 23.92 -12.00
C PHE A 790 -37.55 24.93 -11.43
N TYR A 791 -36.87 24.59 -10.37
CA TYR A 791 -35.86 25.44 -9.75
C TYR A 791 -34.80 25.90 -10.78
N GLY A 792 -34.56 27.19 -10.87
CA GLY A 792 -33.53 27.76 -11.76
C GLY A 792 -33.86 27.70 -13.27
N CYS A 793 -35.10 27.43 -13.68
CA CYS A 793 -35.53 27.51 -15.09
C CYS A 793 -35.61 28.97 -15.54
N SER A 794 -34.47 29.61 -15.71
CA SER A 794 -34.35 31.09 -15.88
C SER A 794 -34.96 31.61 -17.18
N ALA A 795 -35.08 30.81 -18.23
CA ALA A 795 -35.74 31.21 -19.48
C ALA A 795 -37.27 31.06 -19.48
N LEU A 796 -37.84 30.45 -18.41
CA LEU A 796 -39.29 30.22 -18.34
C LEU A 796 -40.07 31.56 -18.29
N THR A 797 -40.95 31.77 -19.29
CA THR A 797 -41.62 33.06 -19.47
C THR A 797 -43.02 33.15 -18.86
N SER A 798 -43.73 32.01 -18.73
CA SER A 798 -45.09 32.01 -18.22
C SER A 798 -45.46 30.68 -17.56
N LEU A 799 -46.40 30.70 -16.65
CA LEU A 799 -46.97 29.54 -16.00
C LEU A 799 -48.42 29.32 -16.46
N PRO A 800 -48.82 28.08 -16.86
CA PRO A 800 -50.23 27.79 -17.15
C PRO A 800 -51.10 27.95 -15.90
N ALA A 801 -52.25 28.56 -16.04
CA ALA A 801 -53.19 28.78 -14.95
C ALA A 801 -53.58 27.50 -14.22
N GLY A 802 -54.04 26.48 -14.95
CA GLY A 802 -54.53 25.21 -14.41
C GLY A 802 -53.45 24.12 -14.20
N LEU A 803 -52.14 24.48 -14.16
CA LEU A 803 -51.05 23.51 -14.12
C LEU A 803 -51.21 22.40 -13.07
N PHE A 804 -51.77 22.70 -11.90
CA PHE A 804 -51.94 21.75 -10.80
C PHE A 804 -53.41 21.38 -10.52
N ASP A 805 -54.36 21.67 -11.41
CA ASP A 805 -55.80 21.50 -11.12
C ASP A 805 -56.22 20.07 -10.88
N THR A 806 -55.54 19.10 -11.48
CA THR A 806 -55.83 17.66 -11.32
C THR A 806 -55.15 17.04 -10.11
N VAL A 807 -54.13 17.72 -9.53
CA VAL A 807 -53.34 17.17 -8.41
C VAL A 807 -54.05 17.37 -7.09
N ARG A 808 -54.67 16.34 -6.50
CA ARG A 808 -55.52 16.45 -5.28
C ARG A 808 -54.75 16.70 -4.00
N ARG A 809 -53.48 16.26 -3.89
CA ARG A 809 -52.62 16.40 -2.71
C ARG A 809 -51.19 16.68 -3.11
N ILE A 810 -50.68 17.86 -2.76
CA ILE A 810 -49.29 18.22 -2.88
C ILE A 810 -48.66 18.11 -1.49
N SER A 811 -47.63 17.27 -1.33
CA SER A 811 -46.89 17.14 -0.07
C SER A 811 -45.87 18.22 0.12
N TYR A 812 -45.11 18.56 -0.93
CA TYR A 812 -44.13 19.61 -0.95
C TYR A 812 -44.09 20.32 -2.31
N ILE A 813 -43.98 21.65 -2.30
CA ILE A 813 -43.82 22.52 -3.47
C ILE A 813 -42.79 23.61 -3.20
N ASN A 814 -42.01 23.47 -2.12
CA ASN A 814 -40.98 24.44 -1.75
C ASN A 814 -39.97 24.65 -2.90
N SER A 815 -39.58 25.88 -3.13
CA SER A 815 -38.63 26.28 -4.16
C SER A 815 -39.00 25.81 -5.58
N CYS A 816 -40.28 25.46 -5.87
CA CYS A 816 -40.67 24.86 -7.15
C CYS A 816 -40.29 25.70 -8.36
N PHE A 817 -40.50 27.01 -8.29
CA PHE A 817 -40.18 27.99 -9.34
C PHE A 817 -39.11 28.99 -8.89
N GLU A 818 -38.42 28.72 -7.82
CA GLU A 818 -37.34 29.59 -7.34
C GLU A 818 -36.30 29.80 -8.44
N GLY A 819 -35.92 31.07 -8.66
CA GLY A 819 -34.92 31.45 -9.67
C GLY A 819 -35.44 31.43 -11.12
N CYS A 820 -36.75 31.29 -11.38
CA CYS A 820 -37.35 31.48 -12.68
C CYS A 820 -37.53 32.98 -12.97
N THR A 821 -36.42 33.64 -13.22
CA THR A 821 -36.33 35.12 -13.26
C THR A 821 -37.00 35.79 -14.46
N SER A 822 -37.31 35.06 -15.54
CA SER A 822 -37.98 35.56 -16.74
C SER A 822 -39.51 35.42 -16.68
N LEU A 823 -40.07 34.84 -15.60
CA LEU A 823 -41.53 34.68 -15.48
C LEU A 823 -42.24 36.03 -15.48
N THR A 824 -43.29 36.08 -16.32
CA THR A 824 -44.28 37.17 -16.38
C THR A 824 -45.70 36.63 -16.32
N GLY A 825 -46.71 37.46 -16.22
CA GLY A 825 -48.07 37.04 -16.06
C GLY A 825 -48.44 36.69 -14.62
N GLU A 826 -49.36 35.81 -14.38
CA GLU A 826 -49.85 35.41 -13.04
C GLU A 826 -49.29 34.04 -12.61
N SER A 827 -49.16 33.84 -11.31
CA SER A 827 -48.85 32.49 -10.75
C SER A 827 -50.03 31.54 -11.09
N PRO A 828 -49.84 30.19 -11.03
CA PRO A 828 -50.91 29.25 -11.31
C PRO A 828 -52.13 29.50 -10.44
N TYR A 829 -53.32 29.47 -11.06
CA TYR A 829 -54.61 29.66 -10.40
C TYR A 829 -55.66 28.77 -10.99
N THR A 830 -56.74 28.55 -10.25
CA THR A 830 -57.94 27.87 -10.72
C THR A 830 -59.11 28.85 -10.72
N VAL A 831 -59.98 28.77 -11.71
CA VAL A 831 -61.19 29.60 -11.77
C VAL A 831 -62.35 28.81 -11.20
N ILE A 832 -62.98 29.33 -10.14
CA ILE A 832 -64.21 28.78 -9.54
C ILE A 832 -65.30 29.85 -9.56
N GLY A 833 -66.32 29.57 -10.34
CA GLY A 833 -67.33 30.62 -10.62
C GLY A 833 -66.70 31.75 -11.41
N GLU A 834 -66.64 32.96 -10.82
CA GLU A 834 -65.97 34.16 -11.39
C GLU A 834 -64.65 34.52 -10.70
N GLU A 835 -64.25 33.72 -9.66
CA GLU A 835 -63.04 34.05 -8.86
C GLU A 835 -61.83 33.22 -9.28
N LYS A 836 -60.67 33.90 -9.32
CA LYS A 836 -59.37 33.28 -9.47
C LYS A 836 -58.83 32.94 -8.09
N ILE A 837 -58.48 31.68 -7.87
CA ILE A 837 -57.84 31.21 -6.63
C ILE A 837 -56.45 30.77 -6.96
N HIS A 838 -55.45 31.55 -6.54
CA HIS A 838 -54.03 31.26 -6.79
C HIS A 838 -53.53 30.09 -5.95
N LEU A 839 -52.46 29.48 -6.42
CA LEU A 839 -51.84 28.30 -5.79
C LEU A 839 -51.51 28.56 -4.30
N TYR A 840 -51.07 29.77 -3.96
CA TYR A 840 -50.73 30.16 -2.58
C TYR A 840 -51.95 30.42 -1.68
N GLU A 841 -53.14 30.50 -2.24
CA GLU A 841 -54.41 30.67 -1.54
C GLU A 841 -55.05 29.31 -1.19
N ARG A 842 -54.55 28.22 -1.77
CA ARG A 842 -55.14 26.85 -1.65
C ARG A 842 -54.70 26.09 -0.38
N VAL A 843 -54.06 26.71 0.56
CA VAL A 843 -53.42 26.02 1.72
C VAL A 843 -54.42 25.35 2.64
N GLN A 844 -55.76 25.60 2.55
CA GLN A 844 -56.80 25.06 3.46
C GLN A 844 -58.15 24.70 2.82
N GLY A 845 -58.31 24.54 1.48
CA GLY A 845 -59.60 24.21 0.84
C GLY A 845 -59.94 22.75 0.74
N GLU A 846 -61.22 22.36 0.83
CA GLU A 846 -61.69 20.98 0.64
C GLU A 846 -61.82 20.58 -0.83
N ASP A 847 -61.98 21.52 -1.74
CA ASP A 847 -62.26 21.32 -3.17
C ASP A 847 -60.99 21.40 -4.08
N PHE A 848 -59.82 21.61 -3.51
CA PHE A 848 -58.57 21.83 -4.24
C PHE A 848 -57.44 20.94 -3.78
N PRO A 849 -56.32 20.88 -4.57
CA PRO A 849 -55.08 20.25 -4.11
C PRO A 849 -54.68 20.79 -2.75
N ARG A 850 -54.73 19.96 -1.73
CA ARG A 850 -54.25 20.35 -0.39
C ARG A 850 -52.76 20.49 -0.39
N ILE A 851 -52.29 21.71 -0.05
CA ILE A 851 -50.87 21.98 0.26
C ILE A 851 -50.80 22.04 1.79
N PRO A 852 -49.84 21.36 2.44
CA PRO A 852 -49.72 21.43 3.90
C PRO A 852 -49.45 22.88 4.34
N SER A 853 -50.14 23.29 5.45
CA SER A 853 -49.99 24.63 6.03
C SER A 853 -48.66 24.86 6.72
N ASN A 854 -47.80 23.82 6.85
CA ASN A 854 -46.46 23.99 7.40
C ASN A 854 -45.55 24.71 6.37
N ARG A 855 -44.93 25.75 6.81
CA ARG A 855 -44.04 26.60 6.00
C ARG A 855 -43.02 25.85 5.16
N THR A 856 -42.47 24.75 5.69
CA THR A 856 -41.48 23.93 4.99
C THR A 856 -42.01 23.27 3.71
N ALA A 857 -43.31 23.11 3.56
CA ALA A 857 -43.93 22.47 2.40
C ALA A 857 -44.01 23.39 1.16
N HIS A 858 -43.99 24.72 1.33
CA HIS A 858 -44.15 25.69 0.24
C HIS A 858 -43.14 26.87 0.27
N ALA A 859 -42.25 26.91 1.27
CA ALA A 859 -41.30 28.01 1.43
C ALA A 859 -40.50 28.29 0.14
N GLY A 860 -40.47 29.59 -0.23
CA GLY A 860 -39.68 30.03 -1.37
C GLY A 860 -40.17 29.53 -2.73
N CYS A 861 -41.38 29.00 -2.86
CA CYS A 861 -41.88 28.44 -4.13
C CYS A 861 -41.66 29.35 -5.32
N PHE A 862 -41.87 30.68 -5.15
CA PHE A 862 -41.70 31.72 -6.17
C PHE A 862 -40.52 32.67 -5.86
N SER A 863 -39.56 32.27 -5.05
CA SER A 863 -38.41 33.12 -4.71
C SER A 863 -37.68 33.56 -5.97
N GLY A 864 -37.50 34.90 -6.12
CA GLY A 864 -36.87 35.47 -7.30
C GLY A 864 -37.74 35.65 -8.54
N CYS A 865 -39.07 35.27 -8.52
CA CYS A 865 -39.99 35.39 -9.64
C CYS A 865 -40.65 36.80 -9.68
N ILE A 866 -39.89 37.87 -9.54
CA ILE A 866 -40.36 39.24 -9.36
C ILE A 866 -41.18 39.79 -10.53
N GLY A 867 -41.12 39.18 -11.72
CA GLY A 867 -41.88 39.55 -12.89
C GLY A 867 -43.36 39.13 -12.90
N LEU A 868 -43.77 38.26 -11.96
CA LEU A 868 -45.18 37.86 -11.83
C LEU A 868 -46.03 39.06 -11.35
N SER A 869 -47.18 39.28 -11.98
CA SER A 869 -48.05 40.41 -11.66
C SER A 869 -48.64 40.37 -10.26
N ASP A 870 -48.82 39.17 -9.71
CA ASP A 870 -49.31 38.90 -8.36
C ASP A 870 -48.22 38.71 -7.32
N TYR A 871 -46.91 38.85 -7.70
CA TYR A 871 -45.79 38.60 -6.77
C TYR A 871 -45.84 39.48 -5.51
N ALA A 872 -46.28 40.75 -5.66
CA ALA A 872 -46.35 41.68 -4.54
C ALA A 872 -47.40 41.24 -3.49
N THR A 873 -48.46 40.58 -3.91
CA THR A 873 -49.58 40.16 -3.06
C THR A 873 -49.41 38.80 -2.44
N MET A 874 -48.40 38.00 -2.94
CA MET A 874 -48.12 36.69 -2.37
C MET A 874 -47.66 36.76 -0.91
N PRO A 875 -47.97 35.79 -0.05
CA PRO A 875 -47.45 35.71 1.29
C PRO A 875 -45.91 35.61 1.26
N ASP A 876 -45.23 36.21 2.25
CA ASP A 876 -43.77 36.28 2.28
C ASP A 876 -43.11 34.88 2.31
N GLU A 877 -43.70 33.91 2.96
CA GLU A 877 -43.21 32.52 3.01
C GLU A 877 -43.13 31.84 1.65
N TRP A 878 -43.95 32.25 0.65
CA TRP A 878 -43.88 31.75 -0.73
C TRP A 878 -42.78 32.42 -1.56
N LYS A 879 -42.26 33.56 -1.10
CA LYS A 879 -41.20 34.35 -1.74
C LYS A 879 -39.83 34.20 -1.12
N THR A 880 -39.74 33.67 0.09
CA THR A 880 -38.52 33.58 0.88
C THR A 880 -38.21 32.18 1.33
N ILE A 881 -36.92 31.86 1.27
CA ILE A 881 -36.33 30.66 1.87
C ILE A 881 -35.81 31.05 3.26
N GLN A 882 -36.07 30.27 4.27
CA GLN A 882 -35.36 30.44 5.54
C GLN A 882 -34.31 29.37 5.71
#